data_d3ad8b45df21760c03039811c9ab328a
#
_entry.id   d3ad8b45df21760c03039811c9ab328a
#
_cell.length_a   1.000
_cell.length_b   1.000
_cell.length_c   1.000
_cell.angle_alpha   90.00
_cell.angle_beta   90.00
_cell.angle_gamma   90.00
#
_symmetry.space_group_name_H-M   'P 1'
#
loop_
_entity.id
_entity.type
_entity.pdbx_description
1 polymer ?
#
loop_
_entity_poly.entity_id
_entity_poly.type
_entity_poly.pdbx_seq_one_letter_code
_entity_poly.pdbx_strand_id
1 'polypeptide(L)'
;MHTTDGTTTRRPTRVDMHCHSSASQVSKLGVARAMGLPECATPPQEVYELAKRRGMDFVTITDHDTIDGVLEIAERPDVFISEELTAHFRGEPQAVHVLCYGISPDDHEWLQGHRGDVELCAAYMYERDILCALAHPYFTVAAPLTARHRRRLAELFGVWEVRNGARAAELNRPAATYVATRDGVGVGGSDDHAGVDIGRTFTEAPPARTPAEFIEHVRAGSVSARGAQGSAAKWAHAAIALAARSLPPRQDPARPDPLRVMTMVSRLLRDADARQGAVATDLTPEDASCLLRAWLRAVELDHLDEAALIEHMQEDCFSHSDLYRRACRAHERKLRAAAETAVRAAGGGGDVPAAAEGLFEACTAALPYAPAGAFLANEQAKLRALPNPAAAAFEDGEPPRVAIVADGIGATHGVTRTIEEIRQRGVPGFEIEVLGTDPEVDRRLSSVAELEMPFYAGLRIGVPSLPVMVHALAEGRFDAVHVCSPGPAGVGAALLSRALGLPLLGSYHTELTAYAALRSGQEQIAQAMALAVGTFYNACEVVLSPSPASDEALAAIGLDPSRVVRWDRGVDSERFDPALRERTVRDDEMHVLYSGRLTQEKGADLLADAFLQACEFEPRLRLLLAGGGPEQERLAERLGGRARFLGWLQGEQLARAYADADVFLFPSATDTFGQVILEAQASGLPVVAVAAGGPLSLVEHRASGLLCEPDAGQLADAVVELARSPLLREHLARGGLRAVRGRTWERALERLAEGYRRALGGAREEATQRAA
;
A
#
# COMPACT_ATOMS: atom_id res chain seq x y z
N MET A 1 -27.07 55.12 40.68
CA MET A 1 -27.00 53.77 41.24
C MET A 1 -27.16 52.82 40.09
N HIS A 2 -26.02 52.42 39.47
CA HIS A 2 -26.00 51.34 38.51
C HIS A 2 -25.52 50.08 39.26
N THR A 3 -26.40 49.18 39.57
CA THR A 3 -26.09 47.87 40.03
C THR A 3 -25.56 47.06 38.86
N THR A 4 -24.24 46.87 38.78
CA THR A 4 -23.61 45.91 37.92
C THR A 4 -23.87 44.54 38.50
N ASP A 5 -24.81 43.81 37.89
CA ASP A 5 -25.06 42.40 38.15
C ASP A 5 -23.82 41.58 37.73
N GLY A 6 -23.00 41.22 38.76
CA GLY A 6 -21.77 40.44 38.59
C GLY A 6 -22.11 38.93 38.47
N THR A 7 -22.75 38.56 37.37
CA THR A 7 -22.81 37.16 36.96
C THR A 7 -21.43 36.74 36.45
N THR A 8 -20.56 36.30 37.38
CA THR A 8 -19.40 35.49 37.01
C THR A 8 -19.93 34.22 36.33
N THR A 9 -19.94 34.22 35.03
CA THR A 9 -20.22 32.99 34.25
C THR A 9 -19.17 31.96 34.64
N ARG A 10 -19.56 30.99 35.46
CA ARG A 10 -18.71 29.86 35.77
C ARG A 10 -18.34 29.15 34.45
N ARG A 11 -17.08 28.72 34.33
CA ARG A 11 -16.65 27.96 33.16
C ARG A 11 -17.42 26.66 33.04
N PRO A 12 -17.62 26.12 31.83
CA PRO A 12 -18.21 24.80 31.63
C PRO A 12 -17.42 23.72 32.37
N THR A 13 -18.14 22.72 32.86
CA THR A 13 -17.58 21.53 33.50
C THR A 13 -17.11 20.55 32.46
N ARG A 14 -15.93 19.96 32.65
CA ARG A 14 -15.29 19.02 31.71
C ARG A 14 -14.97 17.70 32.38
N VAL A 15 -15.26 16.61 31.69
CA VAL A 15 -14.95 15.23 32.10
C VAL A 15 -14.50 14.42 30.91
N ASP A 16 -13.37 13.73 31.04
CA ASP A 16 -12.99 12.67 30.13
C ASP A 16 -13.83 11.44 30.50
N MET A 17 -14.80 11.09 29.64
CA MET A 17 -15.78 10.06 29.96
C MET A 17 -15.35 8.66 29.52
N HIS A 18 -14.17 8.51 28.93
CA HIS A 18 -13.67 7.22 28.46
C HIS A 18 -12.15 7.21 28.51
N CYS A 19 -11.58 6.61 29.54
CA CYS A 19 -10.13 6.41 29.66
C CYS A 19 -9.85 5.18 30.53
N HIS A 20 -8.64 4.62 30.37
CA HIS A 20 -8.24 3.35 30.97
C HIS A 20 -7.04 3.48 31.90
N SER A 21 -6.92 2.53 32.82
CA SER A 21 -5.79 2.36 33.70
C SER A 21 -5.15 0.97 33.59
N SER A 22 -4.08 0.75 34.34
CA SER A 22 -3.40 -0.55 34.43
C SER A 22 -4.27 -1.69 34.99
N ALA A 23 -5.50 -1.41 35.45
CA ALA A 23 -6.46 -2.43 35.82
C ALA A 23 -7.11 -3.13 34.61
N SER A 24 -7.10 -2.51 33.42
CA SER A 24 -7.47 -3.16 32.15
C SER A 24 -6.39 -4.16 31.74
N GLN A 25 -6.61 -5.46 32.00
CA GLN A 25 -5.55 -6.48 31.86
C GLN A 25 -5.55 -7.24 30.52
N VAL A 26 -6.64 -7.21 29.76
CA VAL A 26 -6.79 -8.06 28.56
C VAL A 26 -6.58 -7.26 27.29
N SER A 27 -5.38 -7.29 26.74
CA SER A 27 -5.11 -6.64 25.46
C SER A 27 -5.91 -7.27 24.32
N LYS A 28 -6.76 -6.46 23.69
CA LYS A 28 -7.55 -6.81 22.49
C LYS A 28 -6.83 -6.40 21.20
N LEU A 29 -5.77 -5.59 21.28
CA LEU A 29 -4.97 -5.14 20.13
C LEU A 29 -3.99 -6.23 19.69
N GLY A 30 -4.18 -6.78 18.47
CA GLY A 30 -3.36 -7.90 17.98
C GLY A 30 -1.85 -7.61 17.98
N VAL A 31 -1.42 -6.38 17.64
CA VAL A 31 0.00 -5.98 17.67
C VAL A 31 0.54 -5.90 19.10
N ALA A 32 -0.20 -5.31 20.04
CA ALA A 32 0.21 -5.23 21.44
C ALA A 32 0.31 -6.64 22.06
N ARG A 33 -0.67 -7.50 21.80
CA ARG A 33 -0.65 -8.92 22.22
C ARG A 33 0.53 -9.67 21.61
N ALA A 34 0.81 -9.44 20.34
CA ALA A 34 1.95 -10.03 19.64
C ALA A 34 3.31 -9.64 20.25
N MET A 35 3.39 -8.46 20.85
CA MET A 35 4.59 -7.96 21.54
C MET A 35 4.58 -8.26 23.06
N GLY A 36 3.57 -8.99 23.56
CA GLY A 36 3.44 -9.24 25.00
C GLY A 36 3.19 -7.99 25.84
N LEU A 37 2.69 -6.91 25.22
CA LEU A 37 2.36 -5.67 25.92
C LEU A 37 0.99 -5.77 26.60
N PRO A 38 0.81 -5.18 27.80
CA PRO A 38 -0.50 -5.08 28.45
C PRO A 38 -1.45 -4.21 27.62
N GLU A 39 -2.72 -4.23 27.93
CA GLU A 39 -3.71 -3.36 27.29
C GLU A 39 -3.50 -1.90 27.67
N CYS A 40 -3.31 -1.65 28.96
CA CYS A 40 -2.95 -0.35 29.51
C CYS A 40 -1.87 -0.50 30.60
N ALA A 41 -0.99 0.47 30.69
CA ALA A 41 0.11 0.47 31.66
C ALA A 41 0.14 1.76 32.52
N THR A 42 -0.93 2.56 32.49
CA THR A 42 -1.02 3.83 33.24
C THR A 42 -1.63 3.61 34.62
N PRO A 43 -0.91 3.87 35.71
CA PRO A 43 -1.46 3.73 37.05
C PRO A 43 -2.71 4.60 37.26
N PRO A 44 -3.73 4.16 38.00
CA PRO A 44 -4.96 4.94 38.27
C PRO A 44 -4.68 6.33 38.86
N GLN A 45 -3.71 6.45 39.75
CA GLN A 45 -3.29 7.72 40.32
C GLN A 45 -2.79 8.69 39.27
N GLU A 46 -2.00 8.21 38.30
CA GLU A 46 -1.48 9.02 37.20
C GLU A 46 -2.60 9.46 36.23
N VAL A 47 -3.58 8.58 35.97
CA VAL A 47 -4.79 8.94 35.21
C VAL A 47 -5.49 10.14 35.84
N TYR A 48 -5.71 10.10 37.17
CA TYR A 48 -6.30 11.21 37.90
C TYR A 48 -5.48 12.51 37.78
N GLU A 49 -4.17 12.43 38.00
CA GLU A 49 -3.29 13.60 37.94
C GLU A 49 -3.24 14.25 36.56
N LEU A 50 -3.19 13.42 35.49
CA LEU A 50 -3.23 13.89 34.10
C LEU A 50 -4.57 14.55 33.77
N ALA A 51 -5.69 13.94 34.15
CA ALA A 51 -7.02 14.51 33.93
C ALA A 51 -7.13 15.87 34.62
N LYS A 52 -6.73 15.97 35.91
CA LYS A 52 -6.77 17.23 36.68
C LYS A 52 -5.84 18.29 36.09
N ARG A 53 -4.62 17.94 35.72
CA ARG A 53 -3.66 18.86 35.09
C ARG A 53 -4.22 19.45 33.80
N ARG A 54 -4.97 18.66 33.02
CA ARG A 54 -5.61 19.08 31.77
C ARG A 54 -6.98 19.74 31.95
N GLY A 55 -7.35 20.04 33.19
CA GLY A 55 -8.54 20.85 33.52
C GLY A 55 -9.84 20.09 33.53
N MET A 56 -9.83 18.77 33.74
CA MET A 56 -11.04 18.02 34.02
C MET A 56 -11.53 18.36 35.43
N ASP A 57 -12.81 18.66 35.57
CA ASP A 57 -13.42 19.02 36.83
C ASP A 57 -13.71 17.78 37.67
N PHE A 58 -14.26 16.75 37.04
CA PHE A 58 -14.44 15.43 37.61
C PHE A 58 -13.64 14.39 36.87
N VAL A 59 -13.33 13.27 37.53
CA VAL A 59 -12.53 12.18 36.96
C VAL A 59 -13.26 10.86 37.12
N THR A 60 -13.23 10.05 36.11
CA THR A 60 -13.62 8.64 36.13
C THR A 60 -12.61 7.82 35.37
N ILE A 61 -12.57 6.52 35.59
CA ILE A 61 -11.83 5.53 34.82
C ILE A 61 -12.83 4.47 34.40
N THR A 62 -12.77 4.07 33.16
CA THR A 62 -13.71 3.13 32.52
C THR A 62 -12.96 1.87 32.06
N ASP A 63 -12.27 1.20 32.98
CA ASP A 63 -11.53 -0.01 32.68
C ASP A 63 -12.44 -1.13 32.14
N HIS A 64 -11.91 -1.95 31.25
CA HIS A 64 -12.65 -3.06 30.65
C HIS A 64 -13.07 -4.11 31.69
N ASP A 65 -14.36 -4.29 31.84
CA ASP A 65 -14.98 -5.34 32.66
C ASP A 65 -14.49 -5.35 34.12
N THR A 66 -14.00 -4.21 34.66
CA THR A 66 -13.56 -4.04 36.06
C THR A 66 -13.69 -2.59 36.52
N ILE A 67 -13.86 -2.43 37.84
CA ILE A 67 -13.85 -1.13 38.54
C ILE A 67 -12.61 -0.96 39.42
N ASP A 68 -11.68 -1.91 39.43
CA ASP A 68 -10.54 -1.90 40.36
C ASP A 68 -9.70 -0.64 40.23
N GLY A 69 -9.46 -0.16 39.00
CA GLY A 69 -8.68 1.07 38.76
C GLY A 69 -9.35 2.31 39.35
N VAL A 70 -10.62 2.50 39.12
CA VAL A 70 -11.34 3.68 39.67
C VAL A 70 -11.51 3.60 41.18
N LEU A 71 -11.59 2.40 41.76
CA LEU A 71 -11.67 2.23 43.23
C LEU A 71 -10.42 2.71 43.94
N GLU A 72 -9.22 2.63 43.35
CA GLU A 72 -8.00 3.16 43.95
C GLU A 72 -8.02 4.68 44.15
N ILE A 73 -8.90 5.39 43.46
CA ILE A 73 -9.01 6.85 43.52
C ILE A 73 -10.37 7.34 44.01
N ALA A 74 -11.31 6.42 44.32
CA ALA A 74 -12.72 6.69 44.61
C ALA A 74 -12.96 7.46 45.91
N GLU A 75 -11.99 7.55 46.82
CA GLU A 75 -12.10 8.36 48.03
C GLU A 75 -12.18 9.87 47.78
N ARG A 76 -11.86 10.32 46.59
CA ARG A 76 -11.88 11.72 46.19
C ARG A 76 -13.29 12.19 45.85
N PRO A 77 -13.71 13.38 46.32
CA PRO A 77 -15.09 13.85 46.14
C PRO A 77 -15.42 14.23 44.66
N ASP A 78 -14.42 14.33 43.84
CA ASP A 78 -14.53 14.66 42.41
C ASP A 78 -14.34 13.44 41.48
N VAL A 79 -14.39 12.23 42.10
CA VAL A 79 -14.33 10.95 41.36
C VAL A 79 -15.68 10.25 41.44
N PHE A 80 -16.06 9.59 40.35
CA PHE A 80 -17.23 8.68 40.32
C PHE A 80 -16.85 7.37 39.64
N ILE A 81 -17.47 6.27 40.14
CA ILE A 81 -17.15 4.91 39.71
C ILE A 81 -17.81 4.64 38.37
N SER A 82 -17.06 4.08 37.42
CA SER A 82 -17.53 3.70 36.09
C SER A 82 -16.76 2.49 35.57
N GLU A 83 -17.29 1.85 34.54
CA GLU A 83 -16.61 0.77 33.81
C GLU A 83 -16.98 0.81 32.33
N GLU A 84 -16.16 0.19 31.48
CA GLU A 84 -16.51 -0.18 30.12
C GLU A 84 -16.87 -1.66 30.06
N LEU A 85 -18.19 -1.95 30.08
CA LEU A 85 -18.74 -3.30 30.05
C LEU A 85 -18.68 -3.90 28.65
N THR A 86 -18.09 -5.09 28.49
CA THR A 86 -18.19 -5.89 27.27
C THR A 86 -19.47 -6.71 27.27
N ALA A 87 -20.52 -6.23 26.60
CA ALA A 87 -21.83 -6.87 26.56
C ALA A 87 -22.07 -7.60 25.23
N HIS A 88 -22.58 -8.81 25.26
CA HIS A 88 -22.85 -9.67 24.12
C HIS A 88 -24.31 -9.69 23.71
N PHE A 89 -24.59 -9.90 22.43
CA PHE A 89 -25.93 -10.33 22.02
C PHE A 89 -26.11 -11.81 22.35
N ARG A 90 -27.22 -12.13 23.03
CA ARG A 90 -27.45 -13.46 23.55
C ARG A 90 -27.39 -14.56 22.51
N GLY A 91 -26.44 -15.48 22.64
CA GLY A 91 -26.23 -16.59 21.73
C GLY A 91 -25.61 -16.21 20.36
N GLU A 92 -25.07 -15.00 20.23
CA GLU A 92 -24.45 -14.50 19.03
C GLU A 92 -22.98 -14.07 19.30
N PRO A 93 -22.12 -14.08 18.28
CA PRO A 93 -20.71 -13.68 18.45
C PRO A 93 -20.52 -12.16 18.55
N GLN A 94 -21.56 -11.37 18.31
CA GLN A 94 -21.50 -9.92 18.36
C GLN A 94 -21.43 -9.43 19.80
N ALA A 95 -20.52 -8.48 20.02
CA ALA A 95 -20.39 -7.78 21.29
C ALA A 95 -20.26 -6.28 21.07
N VAL A 96 -20.61 -5.50 22.07
CA VAL A 96 -20.45 -4.05 22.13
C VAL A 96 -19.86 -3.66 23.47
N HIS A 97 -19.24 -2.49 23.50
CA HIS A 97 -18.82 -1.87 24.74
C HIS A 97 -19.87 -0.84 25.20
N VAL A 98 -20.18 -0.87 26.47
CA VAL A 98 -21.11 0.04 27.11
C VAL A 98 -20.42 0.71 28.29
N LEU A 99 -20.30 2.04 28.23
CA LEU A 99 -19.79 2.84 29.33
C LEU A 99 -20.88 3.01 30.38
N CYS A 100 -20.66 2.50 31.59
CA CYS A 100 -21.58 2.54 32.72
C CYS A 100 -21.06 3.55 33.75
N TYR A 101 -21.83 4.60 34.05
CA TYR A 101 -21.38 5.72 34.87
C TYR A 101 -22.13 5.83 36.19
N GLY A 102 -21.40 6.13 37.27
CA GLY A 102 -21.96 6.34 38.59
C GLY A 102 -22.52 5.05 39.22
N ILE A 103 -21.91 3.91 38.89
CA ILE A 103 -22.32 2.59 39.39
C ILE A 103 -21.75 2.33 40.78
N SER A 104 -22.43 1.43 41.53
CA SER A 104 -21.92 0.85 42.76
C SER A 104 -21.17 -0.47 42.50
N PRO A 105 -20.37 -0.97 43.47
CA PRO A 105 -19.77 -2.30 43.35
C PRO A 105 -20.81 -3.42 43.16
N ASP A 106 -21.99 -3.31 43.77
CA ASP A 106 -23.07 -4.29 43.60
C ASP A 106 -23.63 -4.27 42.16
N ASP A 107 -23.76 -3.07 41.56
CA ASP A 107 -24.16 -2.93 40.15
C ASP A 107 -23.12 -3.55 39.20
N HIS A 108 -21.83 -3.32 39.48
CA HIS A 108 -20.73 -3.94 38.73
C HIS A 108 -20.81 -5.47 38.79
N GLU A 109 -20.93 -6.06 40.00
CA GLU A 109 -20.99 -7.51 40.14
C GLU A 109 -22.20 -8.10 39.39
N TRP A 110 -23.35 -7.44 39.46
CA TRP A 110 -24.53 -7.85 38.72
C TRP A 110 -24.31 -7.79 37.20
N LEU A 111 -23.79 -6.70 36.68
CA LEU A 111 -23.50 -6.49 35.23
C LEU A 111 -22.51 -7.53 34.72
N GLN A 112 -21.43 -7.80 35.45
CA GLN A 112 -20.47 -8.84 35.11
C GLN A 112 -21.08 -10.23 35.02
N GLY A 113 -22.01 -10.55 35.95
CA GLY A 113 -22.75 -11.81 35.93
C GLY A 113 -23.69 -11.97 34.74
N HIS A 114 -24.12 -10.90 34.10
CA HIS A 114 -25.15 -10.89 33.07
C HIS A 114 -24.67 -10.33 31.70
N ARG A 115 -23.41 -10.01 31.54
CA ARG A 115 -22.83 -9.41 30.29
C ARG A 115 -23.00 -10.25 29.02
N GLY A 116 -23.43 -11.51 29.16
CA GLY A 116 -23.80 -12.37 28.01
C GLY A 116 -25.12 -11.98 27.33
N ASP A 117 -25.85 -10.97 27.85
CA ASP A 117 -27.10 -10.47 27.27
C ASP A 117 -27.19 -8.94 27.40
N VAL A 118 -26.85 -8.24 26.34
CA VAL A 118 -26.84 -6.76 26.28
C VAL A 118 -28.22 -6.16 26.54
N GLU A 119 -29.31 -6.84 26.17
CA GLU A 119 -30.68 -6.35 26.39
C GLU A 119 -31.02 -6.42 27.88
N LEU A 120 -30.61 -7.49 28.54
CA LEU A 120 -30.83 -7.66 30.01
C LEU A 120 -30.01 -6.63 30.80
N CYS A 121 -28.73 -6.39 30.38
CA CYS A 121 -27.91 -5.34 31.00
C CYS A 121 -28.51 -3.95 30.80
N ALA A 122 -29.02 -3.63 29.61
CA ALA A 122 -29.66 -2.35 29.35
C ALA A 122 -30.92 -2.14 30.17
N ALA A 123 -31.76 -3.18 30.32
CA ALA A 123 -32.96 -3.14 31.17
C ALA A 123 -32.61 -2.89 32.66
N TYR A 124 -31.59 -3.59 33.18
CA TYR A 124 -31.11 -3.37 34.54
C TYR A 124 -30.61 -1.93 34.75
N MET A 125 -29.77 -1.41 33.84
CA MET A 125 -29.28 -0.05 33.95
C MET A 125 -30.41 0.99 33.91
N TYR A 126 -31.44 0.75 33.11
CA TYR A 126 -32.60 1.62 33.04
C TYR A 126 -33.41 1.56 34.37
N GLU A 127 -33.68 0.36 34.93
CA GLU A 127 -34.42 0.19 36.20
C GLU A 127 -33.68 0.80 37.39
N ARG A 128 -32.35 0.79 37.36
CA ARG A 128 -31.48 1.31 38.42
C ARG A 128 -31.09 2.78 38.22
N ASP A 129 -31.61 3.42 37.19
CA ASP A 129 -31.28 4.79 36.83
C ASP A 129 -29.76 5.02 36.64
N ILE A 130 -29.05 4.03 36.07
CA ILE A 130 -27.62 4.11 35.74
C ILE A 130 -27.48 4.79 34.40
N LEU A 131 -26.66 5.89 34.33
CA LEU A 131 -26.29 6.49 33.06
C LEU A 131 -25.39 5.55 32.29
N CYS A 132 -25.75 5.23 31.04
CA CYS A 132 -24.92 4.43 30.15
C CYS A 132 -24.80 5.05 28.78
N ALA A 133 -23.64 4.88 28.12
CA ALA A 133 -23.40 5.31 26.76
C ALA A 133 -22.84 4.16 25.92
N LEU A 134 -23.28 4.06 24.66
CA LEU A 134 -22.71 3.10 23.72
C LEU A 134 -21.34 3.61 23.26
N ALA A 135 -20.26 2.91 23.64
CA ALA A 135 -18.88 3.27 23.31
C ALA A 135 -18.59 3.00 21.84
N HIS A 136 -17.83 3.90 21.18
CA HIS A 136 -17.32 3.78 19.79
C HIS A 136 -18.18 2.86 18.90
N PRO A 137 -19.47 3.19 18.65
CA PRO A 137 -20.51 2.28 18.15
C PRO A 137 -20.26 1.71 16.74
N TYR A 138 -19.30 2.24 16.02
CA TYR A 138 -18.89 1.77 14.69
C TYR A 138 -17.55 1.02 14.68
N PHE A 139 -16.98 0.78 15.85
CA PHE A 139 -15.82 -0.09 16.01
C PHE A 139 -16.27 -1.55 16.23
N THR A 140 -15.55 -2.50 15.62
CA THR A 140 -15.86 -3.93 15.78
C THR A 140 -15.16 -4.49 17.02
N VAL A 141 -15.94 -4.82 18.06
CA VAL A 141 -15.41 -5.39 19.31
C VAL A 141 -15.04 -6.87 19.14
N ALA A 142 -15.99 -7.71 18.72
CA ALA A 142 -15.78 -9.15 18.53
C ALA A 142 -16.12 -9.57 17.09
N ALA A 143 -17.38 -9.40 16.68
CA ALA A 143 -17.84 -9.68 15.32
C ALA A 143 -18.60 -8.47 14.76
N PRO A 144 -18.60 -8.26 13.42
CA PRO A 144 -19.27 -7.11 12.79
C PRO A 144 -20.76 -7.07 13.14
N LEU A 145 -21.24 -5.89 13.55
CA LEU A 145 -22.65 -5.65 13.82
C LEU A 145 -23.46 -5.58 12.52
N THR A 146 -24.57 -6.30 12.44
CA THR A 146 -25.53 -6.18 11.34
C THR A 146 -26.46 -4.97 11.51
N ALA A 147 -27.24 -4.62 10.49
CA ALA A 147 -28.23 -3.56 10.56
C ALA A 147 -29.29 -3.82 11.66
N ARG A 148 -29.61 -5.11 11.93
CA ARG A 148 -30.51 -5.52 13.03
C ARG A 148 -29.93 -5.14 14.38
N HIS A 149 -28.67 -5.49 14.64
CA HIS A 149 -27.99 -5.16 15.91
C HIS A 149 -27.96 -3.64 16.12
N ARG A 150 -27.58 -2.86 15.13
CA ARG A 150 -27.53 -1.39 15.26
C ARG A 150 -28.88 -0.77 15.53
N ARG A 151 -29.96 -1.24 14.87
CA ARG A 151 -31.31 -0.76 15.19
C ARG A 151 -31.66 -1.08 16.64
N ARG A 152 -31.35 -2.27 17.10
CA ARG A 152 -31.63 -2.68 18.48
C ARG A 152 -30.83 -1.85 19.50
N LEU A 153 -29.55 -1.62 19.25
CA LEU A 153 -28.73 -0.75 20.11
C LEU A 153 -29.27 0.69 20.17
N ALA A 154 -29.80 1.17 19.08
CA ALA A 154 -30.42 2.48 19.01
C ALA A 154 -31.74 2.60 19.83
N GLU A 155 -32.44 1.49 20.03
CA GLU A 155 -33.59 1.42 20.91
C GLU A 155 -33.20 1.31 22.39
N LEU A 156 -32.06 0.64 22.69
CA LEU A 156 -31.58 0.38 24.03
C LEU A 156 -30.82 1.57 24.64
N PHE A 157 -30.06 2.33 23.82
CA PHE A 157 -29.14 3.35 24.30
C PHE A 157 -29.45 4.72 23.70
N GLY A 158 -29.87 5.68 24.52
CA GLY A 158 -30.11 7.07 24.13
C GLY A 158 -28.85 7.95 24.09
N VAL A 159 -27.77 7.53 24.78
CA VAL A 159 -26.49 8.23 24.84
C VAL A 159 -25.44 7.44 24.08
N TRP A 160 -24.71 8.10 23.19
CA TRP A 160 -23.69 7.48 22.36
C TRP A 160 -22.38 8.25 22.44
N GLU A 161 -21.26 7.56 22.41
CA GLU A 161 -19.97 8.18 22.22
C GLU A 161 -19.83 8.62 20.75
N VAL A 162 -19.83 9.94 20.53
CA VAL A 162 -19.77 10.58 19.22
C VAL A 162 -18.40 11.15 18.91
N ARG A 163 -17.53 11.22 19.90
CA ARG A 163 -16.16 11.67 19.79
C ARG A 163 -15.24 10.86 20.69
N ASN A 164 -14.63 9.86 20.09
CA ASN A 164 -13.64 9.03 20.75
C ASN A 164 -12.22 9.50 20.32
N GLY A 165 -11.34 9.73 21.28
CA GLY A 165 -10.00 10.26 21.07
C GLY A 165 -9.02 9.28 20.43
N ALA A 166 -9.29 7.97 20.54
CA ALA A 166 -8.50 6.92 19.92
C ALA A 166 -9.03 6.53 18.52
N ARG A 167 -10.25 6.90 18.15
CA ARG A 167 -10.87 6.56 16.87
C ARG A 167 -10.78 7.72 15.88
N ALA A 168 -10.51 7.39 14.60
CA ALA A 168 -10.45 8.39 13.54
C ALA A 168 -11.82 9.07 13.32
N ALA A 169 -11.79 10.25 12.72
CA ALA A 169 -12.99 11.05 12.45
C ALA A 169 -14.05 10.29 11.62
N GLU A 170 -13.61 9.42 10.72
CA GLU A 170 -14.47 8.60 9.88
C GLU A 170 -15.30 7.60 10.69
N LEU A 171 -14.74 7.06 11.79
CA LEU A 171 -15.42 6.15 12.71
C LEU A 171 -16.34 6.89 13.69
N ASN A 172 -16.00 8.13 14.05
CA ASN A 172 -16.80 8.98 14.94
C ASN A 172 -18.01 9.62 14.22
N ARG A 173 -17.81 10.03 12.96
CA ARG A 173 -18.81 10.78 12.19
C ARG A 173 -20.17 10.08 12.08
N PRO A 174 -20.27 8.76 11.80
CA PRO A 174 -21.55 8.08 11.73
C PRO A 174 -22.33 8.13 13.04
N ALA A 175 -21.65 7.98 14.19
CA ALA A 175 -22.27 8.11 15.52
C ALA A 175 -22.79 9.53 15.76
N ALA A 176 -21.97 10.54 15.46
CA ALA A 176 -22.37 11.94 15.58
C ALA A 176 -23.56 12.29 14.68
N THR A 177 -23.57 11.81 13.44
CA THR A 177 -24.68 12.01 12.49
C THR A 177 -25.96 11.30 13.02
N TYR A 178 -25.82 10.06 13.52
CA TYR A 178 -26.95 9.32 14.02
C TYR A 178 -27.62 10.03 15.21
N VAL A 179 -26.82 10.46 16.19
CA VAL A 179 -27.30 11.20 17.37
C VAL A 179 -27.98 12.51 16.98
N ALA A 180 -27.35 13.29 16.06
CA ALA A 180 -27.90 14.56 15.61
C ALA A 180 -29.23 14.40 14.84
N THR A 181 -29.49 13.27 14.18
CA THR A 181 -30.71 13.01 13.42
C THR A 181 -31.84 12.39 14.24
N ARG A 182 -31.59 11.99 15.51
CA ARG A 182 -32.51 11.26 16.36
C ARG A 182 -32.74 11.90 17.74
N ASP A 183 -32.35 13.15 17.91
CA ASP A 183 -32.39 13.87 19.20
C ASP A 183 -31.73 13.09 20.35
N GLY A 184 -30.70 12.30 20.04
CA GLY A 184 -29.90 11.55 21.01
C GLY A 184 -28.87 12.46 21.69
N VAL A 185 -28.20 11.90 22.70
CA VAL A 185 -27.15 12.60 23.44
C VAL A 185 -25.77 12.10 23.01
N GLY A 186 -24.85 13.03 22.71
CA GLY A 186 -23.49 12.72 22.31
C GLY A 186 -22.46 13.06 23.38
N VAL A 187 -21.68 12.04 23.81
CA VAL A 187 -20.56 12.20 24.74
C VAL A 187 -19.22 11.98 24.05
N GLY A 188 -18.12 12.35 24.72
CA GLY A 188 -16.76 12.12 24.22
C GLY A 188 -15.79 11.80 25.34
N GLY A 189 -14.83 10.94 25.01
CA GLY A 189 -13.73 10.55 25.88
C GLY A 189 -12.46 10.21 25.09
N SER A 190 -11.33 10.14 25.79
CA SER A 190 -10.02 9.92 25.14
C SER A 190 -9.83 8.49 24.64
N ASP A 191 -10.44 7.51 25.29
CA ASP A 191 -10.19 6.08 25.08
C ASP A 191 -8.66 5.78 25.13
N ASP A 192 -7.99 6.47 26.07
CA ASP A 192 -6.54 6.40 26.22
C ASP A 192 -6.11 5.18 27.01
N HIS A 193 -5.19 4.40 26.43
CA HIS A 193 -4.61 3.21 27.05
C HIS A 193 -3.12 3.37 27.38
N ALA A 194 -2.53 4.51 27.04
CA ALA A 194 -1.09 4.72 27.10
C ALA A 194 -0.66 5.85 28.06
N GLY A 195 -1.62 6.56 28.67
CA GLY A 195 -1.36 7.70 29.54
C GLY A 195 -0.79 8.91 28.79
N VAL A 196 -1.16 9.10 27.54
CA VAL A 196 -0.71 10.21 26.70
C VAL A 196 -1.83 11.21 26.45
N ASP A 197 -3.03 10.73 26.15
CA ASP A 197 -4.15 11.54 25.67
C ASP A 197 -5.30 11.73 26.67
N ILE A 198 -5.17 11.24 27.90
CA ILE A 198 -6.16 11.44 28.98
C ILE A 198 -6.51 12.93 29.08
N GLY A 199 -7.80 13.27 29.05
CA GLY A 199 -8.30 14.64 29.11
C GLY A 199 -8.12 15.48 27.83
N ARG A 200 -7.56 14.94 26.72
CA ARG A 200 -7.47 15.64 25.44
C ARG A 200 -8.74 15.52 24.61
N THR A 201 -9.60 14.56 24.95
CA THR A 201 -10.97 14.43 24.44
C THR A 201 -11.89 14.29 25.65
N PHE A 202 -12.98 15.03 25.68
CA PHE A 202 -13.83 15.16 26.85
C PHE A 202 -15.25 15.58 26.49
N THR A 203 -16.15 15.42 27.44
CA THR A 203 -17.51 15.95 27.42
C THR A 203 -17.55 17.25 28.22
N GLU A 204 -18.14 18.30 27.64
CA GLU A 204 -18.35 19.60 28.24
C GLU A 204 -19.82 19.81 28.57
N ALA A 205 -20.13 20.21 29.79
CA ALA A 205 -21.46 20.43 30.32
C ALA A 205 -21.61 21.86 30.92
N PRO A 206 -22.81 22.33 31.21
CA PRO A 206 -23.00 23.49 32.08
C PRO A 206 -22.27 23.30 33.41
N PRO A 207 -21.98 24.40 34.16
CA PRO A 207 -21.25 24.30 35.42
C PRO A 207 -21.97 23.38 36.42
N ALA A 208 -21.30 22.29 36.83
CA ALA A 208 -21.73 21.35 37.84
C ALA A 208 -20.85 21.44 39.08
N ARG A 209 -21.41 21.15 40.25
CA ARG A 209 -20.74 21.18 41.56
C ARG A 209 -20.35 19.80 42.04
N THR A 210 -21.03 18.77 41.54
CA THR A 210 -20.84 17.39 41.94
C THR A 210 -20.87 16.48 40.69
N PRO A 211 -20.26 15.28 40.76
CA PRO A 211 -20.37 14.30 39.67
C PRO A 211 -21.83 13.96 39.33
N ALA A 212 -22.72 13.87 40.35
CA ALA A 212 -24.13 13.59 40.11
C ALA A 212 -24.82 14.69 39.28
N GLU A 213 -24.53 15.98 39.58
CA GLU A 213 -25.06 17.09 38.80
C GLU A 213 -24.53 17.09 37.34
N PHE A 214 -23.31 16.68 37.13
CA PHE A 214 -22.76 16.48 35.80
C PHE A 214 -23.47 15.34 35.05
N ILE A 215 -23.70 14.19 35.71
CA ILE A 215 -24.43 13.06 35.14
C ILE A 215 -25.86 13.48 34.73
N GLU A 216 -26.53 14.30 35.54
CA GLU A 216 -27.86 14.85 35.20
C GLU A 216 -27.80 15.77 33.94
N HIS A 217 -26.74 16.56 33.78
CA HIS A 217 -26.57 17.33 32.55
C HIS A 217 -26.38 16.45 31.30
N VAL A 218 -25.72 15.29 31.46
CA VAL A 218 -25.61 14.30 30.36
C VAL A 218 -26.98 13.74 30.03
N ARG A 219 -27.76 13.30 31.04
CA ARG A 219 -29.12 12.78 30.83
C ARG A 219 -30.04 13.79 30.15
N ALA A 220 -29.92 15.05 30.54
CA ALA A 220 -30.70 16.14 29.97
C ALA A 220 -30.25 16.53 28.54
N GLY A 221 -29.20 15.91 28.00
CA GLY A 221 -28.67 16.25 26.67
C GLY A 221 -27.99 17.63 26.60
N SER A 222 -27.73 18.25 27.76
CA SER A 222 -27.11 19.59 27.84
C SER A 222 -25.60 19.55 27.78
N VAL A 223 -25.03 18.70 26.87
CA VAL A 223 -23.60 18.43 26.79
C VAL A 223 -23.08 18.51 25.36
N SER A 224 -21.76 18.64 25.24
CA SER A 224 -21.09 18.57 23.92
C SER A 224 -19.75 17.84 24.03
N ALA A 225 -19.50 16.93 23.09
CA ALA A 225 -18.22 16.24 22.95
C ALA A 225 -17.17 17.15 22.30
N ARG A 226 -16.00 17.28 22.91
CA ARG A 226 -14.91 18.18 22.52
C ARG A 226 -13.56 17.43 22.45
N GLY A 227 -12.58 18.06 21.84
CA GLY A 227 -11.19 17.60 21.85
C GLY A 227 -10.74 16.91 20.57
N ALA A 228 -9.60 16.25 20.65
CA ALA A 228 -8.93 15.59 19.53
C ALA A 228 -9.61 14.27 19.14
N GLN A 229 -9.42 13.84 17.90
CA GLN A 229 -9.83 12.52 17.43
C GLN A 229 -8.61 11.68 17.08
N GLY A 230 -8.77 10.37 16.97
CA GLY A 230 -7.69 9.45 16.63
C GLY A 230 -7.14 9.66 15.24
N SER A 231 -5.91 9.21 15.05
CA SER A 231 -5.20 9.19 13.78
C SER A 231 -4.15 8.08 13.80
N ALA A 232 -3.60 7.72 12.64
CA ALA A 232 -2.49 6.75 12.57
C ALA A 232 -1.29 7.18 13.43
N ALA A 233 -0.99 8.48 13.48
CA ALA A 233 0.08 9.02 14.33
C ALA A 233 -0.23 8.82 15.82
N LYS A 234 -1.45 9.10 16.27
CA LYS A 234 -1.87 8.86 17.68
C LYS A 234 -1.75 7.38 18.04
N TRP A 235 -2.24 6.48 17.19
CA TRP A 235 -2.15 5.03 17.40
C TRP A 235 -0.69 4.55 17.49
N ALA A 236 0.17 5.00 16.59
CA ALA A 236 1.59 4.68 16.63
C ALA A 236 2.25 5.16 17.94
N HIS A 237 1.94 6.38 18.35
CA HIS A 237 2.51 6.96 19.56
C HIS A 237 1.94 6.32 20.84
N ALA A 238 0.68 5.93 20.86
CA ALA A 238 0.12 5.14 21.96
C ALA A 238 0.84 3.78 22.09
N ALA A 239 1.08 3.08 20.99
CA ALA A 239 1.84 1.83 21.02
C ALA A 239 3.29 2.03 21.49
N ILE A 240 3.95 3.11 21.07
CA ILE A 240 5.30 3.49 21.53
C ILE A 240 5.30 3.78 23.02
N ALA A 241 4.34 4.55 23.52
CA ALA A 241 4.22 4.90 24.94
C ALA A 241 3.91 3.67 25.79
N LEU A 242 3.02 2.81 25.32
CA LEU A 242 2.69 1.55 26.00
C LEU A 242 3.94 0.64 26.09
N ALA A 243 4.70 0.52 25.01
CA ALA A 243 5.96 -0.20 25.02
C ALA A 243 6.96 0.41 26.01
N ALA A 244 7.13 1.75 26.00
CA ALA A 244 8.04 2.44 26.91
C ALA A 244 7.68 2.21 28.40
N ARG A 245 6.37 2.20 28.72
CA ARG A 245 5.87 1.94 30.09
C ARG A 245 6.04 0.50 30.55
N SER A 246 5.93 -0.45 29.62
CA SER A 246 5.92 -1.88 29.94
C SER A 246 7.31 -2.48 30.01
N LEU A 247 8.34 -1.76 29.58
CA LEU A 247 9.70 -2.28 29.49
C LEU A 247 10.49 -1.94 30.75
N PRO A 248 11.29 -2.90 31.28
CA PRO A 248 12.18 -2.62 32.40
C PRO A 248 13.26 -1.61 31.95
N PRO A 249 13.59 -0.61 32.81
CA PRO A 249 14.67 0.33 32.53
C PRO A 249 15.99 -0.41 32.35
N ARG A 250 16.66 -0.21 31.23
CA ARG A 250 17.91 -0.90 30.90
C ARG A 250 19.14 -0.10 31.33
N GLN A 251 20.14 -0.79 31.83
CA GLN A 251 21.42 -0.20 32.26
C GLN A 251 22.48 -0.10 31.16
N ASP A 252 22.24 -0.68 29.95
CA ASP A 252 23.26 -0.74 28.90
C ASP A 252 22.86 0.05 27.64
N PRO A 253 23.69 1.04 27.22
CA PRO A 253 23.46 1.86 26.03
C PRO A 253 23.89 1.18 24.72
N ALA A 254 24.04 -0.16 24.68
CA ALA A 254 24.50 -0.86 23.49
C ALA A 254 23.65 -0.55 22.26
N ARG A 255 24.32 -0.31 21.15
CA ARG A 255 23.71 -0.04 19.83
C ARG A 255 22.85 -1.24 19.41
N PRO A 256 21.57 -1.04 19.02
CA PRO A 256 20.75 -2.15 18.51
C PRO A 256 21.40 -2.79 17.30
N ASP A 257 21.49 -4.13 17.31
CA ASP A 257 22.00 -4.90 16.15
C ASP A 257 20.99 -4.79 14.99
N PRO A 258 21.38 -4.23 13.84
CA PRO A 258 20.50 -4.07 12.69
C PRO A 258 19.88 -5.37 12.21
N LEU A 259 20.64 -6.50 12.21
CA LEU A 259 20.13 -7.80 11.79
C LEU A 259 19.07 -8.34 12.75
N ARG A 260 19.23 -8.12 14.05
CA ARG A 260 18.24 -8.48 15.05
C ARG A 260 16.94 -7.69 14.84
N VAL A 261 17.02 -6.38 14.66
CA VAL A 261 15.85 -5.52 14.40
C VAL A 261 15.16 -5.91 13.09
N MET A 262 15.89 -6.15 11.99
CA MET A 262 15.33 -6.64 10.74
C MET A 262 14.59 -7.97 10.90
N THR A 263 15.15 -8.89 11.67
CA THR A 263 14.54 -10.19 11.96
C THR A 263 13.22 -10.01 12.72
N MET A 264 13.20 -9.14 13.73
CA MET A 264 12.01 -8.82 14.50
C MET A 264 10.91 -8.15 13.63
N VAL A 265 11.30 -7.14 12.82
CA VAL A 265 10.37 -6.50 11.88
C VAL A 265 9.80 -7.50 10.89
N SER A 266 10.63 -8.39 10.34
CA SER A 266 10.18 -9.44 9.43
C SER A 266 9.24 -10.46 10.12
N ARG A 267 9.42 -10.72 11.42
CA ARG A 267 8.49 -11.53 12.22
C ARG A 267 7.19 -10.79 12.44
N LEU A 268 7.21 -9.55 12.92
CA LEU A 268 6.02 -8.72 13.12
C LEU A 268 5.17 -8.60 11.85
N LEU A 269 5.77 -8.44 10.69
CA LEU A 269 5.08 -8.37 9.41
C LEU A 269 4.47 -9.72 8.99
N ARG A 270 5.14 -10.83 9.27
CA ARG A 270 4.61 -12.19 9.01
C ARG A 270 3.49 -12.56 9.96
N ASP A 271 3.63 -12.23 11.24
CA ASP A 271 2.66 -12.56 12.27
C ASP A 271 1.44 -11.63 12.23
N ALA A 272 1.56 -10.46 11.58
CA ALA A 272 0.41 -9.63 11.23
C ALA A 272 -0.53 -10.35 10.24
N ASP A 273 -0.04 -11.28 9.41
CA ASP A 273 -0.89 -12.14 8.56
C ASP A 273 -1.60 -13.25 9.39
N ALA A 274 -1.06 -13.64 10.54
CA ALA A 274 -1.66 -14.63 11.45
C ALA A 274 -2.76 -14.06 12.38
N ARG A 275 -3.39 -12.97 12.02
CA ARG A 275 -4.23 -12.08 12.86
C ARG A 275 -5.50 -12.66 13.46
N GLN A 276 -5.83 -13.95 13.29
CA GLN A 276 -7.06 -14.53 13.86
C GLN A 276 -6.89 -15.84 14.63
N GLY A 277 -5.70 -16.39 14.71
CA GLY A 277 -5.42 -17.56 15.56
C GLY A 277 -4.35 -17.20 16.59
N ALA A 278 -4.53 -17.60 17.82
CA ALA A 278 -3.62 -17.38 18.95
C ALA A 278 -2.22 -17.97 18.72
N VAL A 279 -1.39 -17.26 17.95
CA VAL A 279 0.06 -17.53 17.92
C VAL A 279 0.70 -16.39 18.71
N ALA A 280 1.15 -16.69 19.92
CA ALA A 280 2.04 -15.82 20.66
C ALA A 280 3.30 -15.62 19.81
N THR A 281 3.62 -14.37 19.49
CA THR A 281 4.94 -14.09 18.91
C THR A 281 5.98 -14.35 19.97
N ASP A 282 7.06 -15.04 19.61
CA ASP A 282 8.23 -15.25 20.49
C ASP A 282 9.06 -13.96 20.69
N LEU A 283 8.43 -12.77 20.61
CA LEU A 283 9.10 -11.51 20.90
C LEU A 283 9.18 -11.30 22.41
N THR A 284 10.40 -11.13 22.88
CA THR A 284 10.67 -10.87 24.29
C THR A 284 10.54 -9.40 24.64
N PRO A 285 10.32 -9.00 25.90
CA PRO A 285 10.41 -7.60 26.33
C PRO A 285 11.71 -6.91 25.92
N GLU A 286 12.83 -7.66 25.86
CA GLU A 286 14.12 -7.14 25.39
C GLU A 286 14.10 -6.83 23.89
N ASP A 287 13.37 -7.58 23.10
CA ASP A 287 13.19 -7.30 21.66
C ASP A 287 12.38 -6.02 21.46
N ALA A 288 11.31 -5.82 22.23
CA ALA A 288 10.51 -4.60 22.20
C ALA A 288 11.34 -3.36 22.63
N SER A 289 12.19 -3.48 23.66
CA SER A 289 13.14 -2.43 24.06
C SER A 289 14.15 -2.12 22.95
N CYS A 290 14.64 -3.15 22.27
CA CYS A 290 15.56 -2.98 21.14
C CYS A 290 14.92 -2.19 19.99
N LEU A 291 13.64 -2.50 19.65
CA LEU A 291 12.87 -1.79 18.63
C LEU A 291 12.60 -0.34 19.01
N LEU A 292 12.20 -0.07 20.24
CA LEU A 292 11.95 1.28 20.72
C LEU A 292 13.20 2.16 20.64
N ARG A 293 14.34 1.66 21.08
CA ARG A 293 15.62 2.40 21.01
C ARG A 293 16.10 2.61 19.59
N ALA A 294 15.93 1.60 18.71
CA ALA A 294 16.24 1.76 17.31
C ALA A 294 15.39 2.88 16.69
N TRP A 295 14.10 2.94 17.05
CA TRP A 295 13.21 4.00 16.59
C TRP A 295 13.60 5.38 17.16
N LEU A 296 13.82 5.50 18.46
CA LEU A 296 14.26 6.76 19.10
C LEU A 296 15.52 7.32 18.41
N ARG A 297 16.49 6.44 18.14
CA ARG A 297 17.70 6.82 17.40
C ARG A 297 17.38 7.23 15.96
N ALA A 298 16.53 6.48 15.28
CA ALA A 298 16.17 6.77 13.90
C ALA A 298 15.48 8.13 13.74
N VAL A 299 14.71 8.56 14.77
CA VAL A 299 14.03 9.87 14.79
C VAL A 299 14.80 10.96 15.54
N GLU A 300 16.08 10.69 15.93
CA GLU A 300 16.97 11.63 16.60
C GLU A 300 16.45 12.10 17.99
N LEU A 301 15.91 11.14 18.75
CA LEU A 301 15.44 11.29 20.13
C LEU A 301 16.19 10.33 21.08
N ASP A 302 17.35 9.85 20.68
CA ASP A 302 18.20 8.92 21.43
C ASP A 302 18.75 9.46 22.76
N HIS A 303 18.59 10.75 23.01
CA HIS A 303 18.85 11.41 24.29
C HIS A 303 17.73 11.20 25.32
N LEU A 304 16.54 10.71 24.90
CA LEU A 304 15.45 10.38 25.81
C LEU A 304 15.52 8.89 26.20
N ASP A 305 15.41 8.64 27.48
CA ASP A 305 15.07 7.30 27.97
C ASP A 305 13.56 7.08 27.96
N GLU A 306 13.11 5.90 28.36
CA GLU A 306 11.72 5.50 28.35
C GLU A 306 10.83 6.43 29.20
N ALA A 307 11.32 6.85 30.39
CA ALA A 307 10.59 7.74 31.30
C ALA A 307 10.49 9.16 30.74
N ALA A 308 11.61 9.72 30.26
CA ALA A 308 11.65 11.05 29.65
C ALA A 308 10.80 11.11 28.36
N LEU A 309 10.71 10.03 27.61
CA LEU A 309 9.82 9.95 26.45
C LEU A 309 8.34 10.08 26.88
N ILE A 310 7.93 9.37 27.94
CA ILE A 310 6.57 9.46 28.46
C ILE A 310 6.29 10.88 28.97
N GLU A 311 7.17 11.45 29.77
CA GLU A 311 7.06 12.83 30.26
C GLU A 311 6.88 13.82 29.10
N HIS A 312 7.72 13.70 28.05
CA HIS A 312 7.62 14.53 26.86
C HIS A 312 6.25 14.38 26.14
N MET A 313 5.74 13.15 26.01
CA MET A 313 4.45 12.91 25.37
C MET A 313 3.26 13.39 26.21
N GLN A 314 3.43 13.55 27.52
CA GLN A 314 2.43 14.05 28.44
C GLN A 314 2.39 15.59 28.55
N GLU A 315 3.41 16.29 28.05
CA GLU A 315 3.42 17.75 28.06
C GLU A 315 2.19 18.33 27.37
N ASP A 316 1.68 19.46 27.87
CA ASP A 316 0.51 20.10 27.27
C ASP A 316 0.78 20.61 25.85
N CYS A 317 2.02 20.97 25.54
CA CYS A 317 2.47 21.40 24.22
C CYS A 317 2.78 20.22 23.26
N PHE A 318 2.74 18.96 23.72
CA PHE A 318 3.03 17.84 22.87
C PHE A 318 2.02 17.70 21.72
N SER A 319 2.54 17.47 20.53
CA SER A 319 1.76 17.29 19.31
C SER A 319 2.14 16.01 18.58
N HIS A 320 1.17 15.10 18.44
CA HIS A 320 1.35 13.89 17.63
C HIS A 320 1.75 14.21 16.19
N SER A 321 1.20 15.27 15.62
CA SER A 321 1.54 15.71 14.26
C SER A 321 2.98 16.19 14.15
N ASP A 322 3.53 16.84 15.20
CA ASP A 322 4.91 17.31 15.18
C ASP A 322 5.91 16.16 15.31
N LEU A 323 5.65 15.19 16.18
CA LEU A 323 6.47 14.00 16.32
C LEU A 323 6.41 13.15 15.04
N TYR A 324 5.23 12.98 14.45
CA TYR A 324 5.09 12.31 13.15
C TYR A 324 5.87 13.03 12.06
N ARG A 325 5.75 14.36 11.93
CA ARG A 325 6.54 15.14 10.96
C ARG A 325 8.04 15.03 11.20
N ARG A 326 8.48 14.95 12.45
CA ARG A 326 9.88 14.69 12.80
C ARG A 326 10.34 13.34 12.26
N ALA A 327 9.57 12.28 12.52
CA ALA A 327 9.87 10.93 12.02
C ALA A 327 9.90 10.89 10.48
N CYS A 328 8.94 11.52 9.80
CA CYS A 328 8.93 11.63 8.34
C CYS A 328 10.19 12.33 7.81
N ARG A 329 10.56 13.47 8.39
CA ARG A 329 11.80 14.18 7.98
C ARG A 329 13.06 13.37 8.22
N ALA A 330 13.14 12.65 9.35
CA ALA A 330 14.27 11.77 9.64
C ALA A 330 14.35 10.62 8.63
N HIS A 331 13.21 9.96 8.36
CA HIS A 331 13.09 8.94 7.33
C HIS A 331 13.58 9.46 5.97
N GLU A 332 13.07 10.59 5.51
CA GLU A 332 13.40 11.15 4.19
C GLU A 332 14.88 11.52 4.05
N ARG A 333 15.47 12.13 5.08
CA ARG A 333 16.91 12.44 5.06
C ARG A 333 17.76 11.18 4.96
N LYS A 334 17.47 10.17 5.79
CA LYS A 334 18.20 8.91 5.83
C LYS A 334 18.03 8.11 4.54
N LEU A 335 16.81 8.05 4.02
CA LEU A 335 16.51 7.38 2.76
C LEU A 335 17.25 8.02 1.59
N ARG A 336 17.30 9.36 1.53
CA ARG A 336 18.06 10.08 0.50
C ARG A 336 19.55 9.75 0.59
N ALA A 337 20.14 9.85 1.77
CA ALA A 337 21.56 9.55 1.98
C ALA A 337 21.90 8.07 1.62
N ALA A 338 21.03 7.14 1.97
CA ALA A 338 21.18 5.72 1.62
C ALA A 338 21.10 5.51 0.10
N ALA A 339 20.14 6.15 -0.57
CA ALA A 339 19.98 6.08 -2.02
C ALA A 339 21.20 6.64 -2.77
N GLU A 340 21.70 7.81 -2.37
CA GLU A 340 22.92 8.41 -2.94
C GLU A 340 24.16 7.52 -2.72
N THR A 341 24.26 6.88 -1.54
CA THR A 341 25.37 5.97 -1.24
C THR A 341 25.27 4.68 -2.07
N ALA A 342 24.05 4.14 -2.26
CA ALA A 342 23.82 2.97 -3.10
C ALA A 342 24.20 3.24 -4.58
N VAL A 343 23.87 4.41 -5.11
CA VAL A 343 24.27 4.81 -6.48
C VAL A 343 25.79 4.88 -6.61
N ARG A 344 26.47 5.52 -5.64
CA ARG A 344 27.95 5.55 -5.61
C ARG A 344 28.56 4.15 -5.55
N ALA A 345 27.97 3.25 -4.74
CA ALA A 345 28.42 1.87 -4.63
C ALA A 345 28.25 1.12 -5.96
N ALA A 346 27.16 1.30 -6.66
CA ALA A 346 26.91 0.73 -7.98
C ALA A 346 27.91 1.24 -9.05
N GLY A 347 28.41 2.47 -8.90
CA GLY A 347 29.49 3.04 -9.72
C GLY A 347 30.91 2.62 -9.34
N GLY A 348 31.08 1.71 -8.37
CA GLY A 348 32.39 1.16 -7.94
C GLY A 348 33.13 1.99 -6.88
N GLY A 349 32.52 3.06 -6.34
CA GLY A 349 33.17 3.96 -5.38
C GLY A 349 32.45 4.14 -4.03
N GLY A 350 31.46 3.30 -3.71
CA GLY A 350 30.63 3.45 -2.51
C GLY A 350 30.72 2.29 -1.53
N ASP A 351 30.22 2.54 -0.31
CA ASP A 351 30.16 1.58 0.79
C ASP A 351 28.75 0.95 0.83
N VAL A 352 28.61 -0.28 0.34
CA VAL A 352 27.36 -1.05 0.33
C VAL A 352 26.79 -1.28 1.75
N PRO A 353 27.60 -1.68 2.75
CA PRO A 353 27.16 -1.75 4.14
C PRO A 353 26.57 -0.44 4.66
N ALA A 354 27.19 0.70 4.39
CA ALA A 354 26.68 2.00 4.82
C ALA A 354 25.34 2.37 4.14
N ALA A 355 25.15 2.01 2.87
CA ALA A 355 23.86 2.18 2.18
C ALA A 355 22.76 1.33 2.82
N ALA A 356 23.08 0.08 3.14
CA ALA A 356 22.14 -0.84 3.80
C ALA A 356 21.80 -0.38 5.23
N GLU A 357 22.76 0.10 6.01
CA GLU A 357 22.52 0.66 7.33
C GLU A 357 21.62 1.90 7.26
N GLY A 358 21.90 2.84 6.34
CA GLY A 358 21.08 4.04 6.14
C GLY A 358 19.64 3.73 5.72
N LEU A 359 19.45 2.74 4.85
CA LEU A 359 18.12 2.27 4.45
C LEU A 359 17.38 1.65 5.64
N PHE A 360 18.08 0.85 6.44
CA PHE A 360 17.54 0.25 7.65
C PHE A 360 17.07 1.32 8.65
N GLU A 361 17.90 2.33 8.94
CA GLU A 361 17.52 3.43 9.84
C GLU A 361 16.34 4.25 9.27
N ALA A 362 16.29 4.46 7.95
CA ALA A 362 15.16 5.11 7.31
C ALA A 362 13.86 4.31 7.49
N CYS A 363 13.87 3.01 7.25
CA CYS A 363 12.71 2.14 7.46
C CYS A 363 12.29 2.12 8.93
N THR A 364 13.23 2.08 9.85
CA THR A 364 12.96 2.08 11.30
C THR A 364 12.23 3.36 11.74
N ALA A 365 12.58 4.52 11.21
CA ALA A 365 11.91 5.78 11.53
C ALA A 365 10.41 5.76 11.15
N ALA A 366 10.04 5.08 10.07
CA ALA A 366 8.67 4.97 9.57
C ALA A 366 7.89 3.78 10.16
N LEU A 367 8.59 2.83 10.81
CA LEU A 367 8.05 1.52 11.21
C LEU A 367 6.77 1.58 12.06
N PRO A 368 6.62 2.44 13.10
CA PRO A 368 5.42 2.44 13.94
C PRO A 368 4.16 2.89 13.19
N TYR A 369 4.33 3.69 12.14
CA TYR A 369 3.22 4.32 11.42
C TYR A 369 2.57 3.41 10.38
N ALA A 370 3.28 2.44 9.84
CA ALA A 370 2.75 1.51 8.85
C ALA A 370 1.66 0.59 9.44
N PRO A 371 1.89 -0.12 10.57
CA PRO A 371 0.83 -0.93 11.20
C PRO A 371 -0.34 -0.08 11.70
N ALA A 372 -0.07 1.13 12.21
CA ALA A 372 -1.13 2.03 12.66
C ALA A 372 -2.01 2.53 11.50
N GLY A 373 -1.40 2.86 10.35
CA GLY A 373 -2.10 3.19 9.12
C GLY A 373 -2.93 2.01 8.59
N ALA A 374 -2.35 0.81 8.60
CA ALA A 374 -3.02 -0.43 8.23
C ALA A 374 -4.25 -0.71 9.11
N PHE A 375 -4.10 -0.58 10.41
CA PHE A 375 -5.20 -0.76 11.36
C PHE A 375 -6.37 0.18 11.02
N LEU A 376 -6.11 1.47 10.85
CA LEU A 376 -7.14 2.44 10.50
C LEU A 376 -7.79 2.16 9.14
N ALA A 377 -7.02 1.80 8.13
CA ALA A 377 -7.55 1.45 6.82
C ALA A 377 -8.48 0.22 6.90
N ASN A 378 -8.11 -0.79 7.70
CA ASN A 378 -8.93 -1.97 7.92
C ASN A 378 -10.26 -1.65 8.64
N GLU A 379 -10.22 -0.79 9.69
CA GLU A 379 -11.45 -0.36 10.37
C GLU A 379 -12.35 0.46 9.44
N GLN A 380 -11.79 1.31 8.59
CA GLN A 380 -12.55 2.03 7.57
C GLN A 380 -13.15 1.09 6.52
N ALA A 381 -12.44 0.04 6.11
CA ALA A 381 -12.96 -0.97 5.18
C ALA A 381 -14.14 -1.74 5.79
N LYS A 382 -14.03 -2.14 7.08
CA LYS A 382 -15.13 -2.76 7.81
C LYS A 382 -16.36 -1.85 7.90
N LEU A 383 -16.15 -0.56 8.14
CA LEU A 383 -17.24 0.42 8.17
C LEU A 383 -17.97 0.52 6.84
N ARG A 384 -17.25 0.46 5.72
CA ARG A 384 -17.83 0.50 4.36
C ARG A 384 -18.66 -0.75 4.01
N ALA A 385 -18.23 -1.91 4.48
CA ALA A 385 -18.96 -3.16 4.28
C ALA A 385 -20.31 -3.21 5.03
N LEU A 386 -20.61 -2.21 5.88
CA LEU A 386 -21.84 -2.15 6.64
C LEU A 386 -22.95 -1.46 5.82
N PRO A 387 -24.09 -2.14 5.57
CA PRO A 387 -25.29 -1.45 5.07
C PRO A 387 -25.75 -0.43 6.13
N ASN A 388 -25.50 0.85 5.88
CA ASN A 388 -25.78 1.92 6.84
C ASN A 388 -26.69 2.98 6.24
N PRO A 389 -27.93 3.17 6.75
CA PRO A 389 -28.80 4.27 6.30
C PRO A 389 -28.26 5.67 6.64
N ALA A 390 -27.34 5.82 7.59
CA ALA A 390 -26.66 7.08 7.90
C ALA A 390 -25.35 7.29 7.12
N ALA A 391 -24.83 6.24 6.47
CA ALA A 391 -23.68 6.29 5.59
C ALA A 391 -24.11 6.21 4.12
N ALA A 392 -25.07 7.04 3.73
CA ALA A 392 -25.54 7.17 2.35
C ALA A 392 -24.47 7.60 1.32
N ALA A 393 -23.19 7.48 1.67
CA ALA A 393 -22.06 7.75 0.80
C ALA A 393 -21.46 6.49 0.15
N PHE A 394 -22.00 5.29 0.41
CA PHE A 394 -21.49 4.05 -0.16
C PHE A 394 -22.64 3.31 -0.82
N GLU A 395 -22.77 3.48 -2.12
CA GLU A 395 -23.70 2.72 -2.95
C GLU A 395 -23.24 1.25 -2.97
N ASP A 396 -24.17 0.32 -2.73
CA ASP A 396 -23.98 -1.10 -3.00
C ASP A 396 -23.68 -1.25 -4.50
N GLY A 397 -22.44 -1.60 -4.85
CA GLY A 397 -22.08 -1.87 -6.22
C GLY A 397 -20.95 -1.02 -6.81
N GLU A 398 -20.22 -0.22 -6.03
CA GLU A 398 -18.99 0.41 -6.53
C GLU A 398 -17.98 -0.66 -6.96
N PRO A 399 -17.37 -0.52 -8.17
CA PRO A 399 -16.38 -1.48 -8.64
C PRO A 399 -15.15 -1.46 -7.72
N PRO A 400 -14.50 -2.62 -7.48
CA PRO A 400 -13.28 -2.68 -6.71
C PRO A 400 -12.20 -1.76 -7.27
N ARG A 401 -11.48 -1.06 -6.38
CA ARG A 401 -10.42 -0.11 -6.74
C ARG A 401 -9.05 -0.76 -6.68
N VAL A 402 -8.25 -0.60 -7.73
CA VAL A 402 -6.89 -1.15 -7.81
C VAL A 402 -5.88 0.00 -7.97
N ALA A 403 -4.89 0.04 -7.05
CA ALA A 403 -3.73 0.91 -7.20
C ALA A 403 -2.71 0.24 -8.13
N ILE A 404 -2.43 0.82 -9.29
CA ILE A 404 -1.29 0.42 -10.11
C ILE A 404 -0.09 1.27 -9.69
N VAL A 405 0.95 0.63 -9.13
CA VAL A 405 2.18 1.31 -8.73
C VAL A 405 3.28 1.03 -9.73
N ALA A 406 3.79 2.08 -10.34
CA ALA A 406 4.79 1.97 -11.37
C ALA A 406 5.93 2.98 -11.21
N ASP A 407 7.13 2.56 -11.61
CA ASP A 407 8.33 3.37 -11.62
C ASP A 407 8.69 3.78 -13.05
N GLY A 408 9.09 5.04 -13.27
CA GLY A 408 9.63 5.54 -14.52
C GLY A 408 8.62 5.65 -15.67
N ILE A 409 7.37 6.01 -15.39
CA ILE A 409 6.30 6.14 -16.40
C ILE A 409 6.60 7.23 -17.45
N GLY A 410 7.32 8.27 -17.09
CA GLY A 410 7.68 9.36 -18.00
C GLY A 410 8.70 8.99 -19.11
N ALA A 411 9.27 7.77 -19.07
CA ALA A 411 10.19 7.31 -20.09
C ALA A 411 9.47 6.54 -21.22
N THR A 412 9.99 6.63 -22.43
CA THR A 412 9.43 5.88 -23.58
C THR A 412 9.81 4.40 -23.49
N HIS A 413 8.98 3.61 -22.86
CA HIS A 413 9.14 2.16 -22.78
C HIS A 413 7.79 1.41 -22.78
N GLY A 414 7.82 0.08 -22.95
CA GLY A 414 6.63 -0.74 -23.11
C GLY A 414 5.66 -0.73 -21.92
N VAL A 415 6.16 -0.48 -20.70
CA VAL A 415 5.32 -0.37 -19.49
C VAL A 415 4.47 0.88 -19.54
N THR A 416 5.06 2.04 -19.87
CA THR A 416 4.35 3.31 -20.02
C THR A 416 3.18 3.16 -20.99
N ARG A 417 3.44 2.59 -22.18
CA ARG A 417 2.39 2.36 -23.17
C ARG A 417 1.28 1.42 -22.69
N THR A 418 1.64 0.36 -21.96
CA THR A 418 0.64 -0.55 -21.39
C THR A 418 -0.26 0.16 -20.38
N ILE A 419 0.31 1.02 -19.55
CA ILE A 419 -0.44 1.81 -18.56
C ILE A 419 -1.34 2.85 -19.25
N GLU A 420 -0.86 3.47 -20.33
CA GLU A 420 -1.66 4.39 -21.15
C GLU A 420 -2.90 3.69 -21.74
N GLU A 421 -2.74 2.48 -22.29
CA GLU A 421 -3.86 1.69 -22.82
C GLU A 421 -4.85 1.29 -21.69
N ILE A 422 -4.35 0.94 -20.49
CA ILE A 422 -5.19 0.68 -19.31
C ILE A 422 -6.00 1.94 -18.93
N ARG A 423 -5.36 3.11 -18.90
CA ARG A 423 -6.01 4.38 -18.52
C ARG A 423 -7.04 4.82 -19.55
N GLN A 424 -6.75 4.65 -20.85
CA GLN A 424 -7.63 5.08 -21.92
C GLN A 424 -8.87 4.18 -22.06
N ARG A 425 -8.71 2.87 -21.89
CA ARG A 425 -9.75 1.87 -22.13
C ARG A 425 -10.45 1.40 -20.86
N GLY A 426 -9.84 1.60 -19.68
CA GLY A 426 -10.29 1.05 -18.41
C GLY A 426 -10.06 -0.46 -18.29
N VAL A 427 -10.30 -1.01 -17.12
CA VAL A 427 -10.29 -2.46 -16.87
C VAL A 427 -11.70 -2.91 -16.51
N PRO A 428 -12.28 -3.90 -17.22
CA PRO A 428 -13.67 -4.28 -17.02
C PRO A 428 -13.99 -4.70 -15.57
N GLY A 429 -14.91 -3.96 -14.94
CA GLY A 429 -15.36 -4.21 -13.58
C GLY A 429 -14.43 -3.70 -12.47
N PHE A 430 -13.45 -2.84 -12.80
CA PHE A 430 -12.50 -2.26 -11.84
C PHE A 430 -12.31 -0.76 -12.05
N GLU A 431 -12.13 -0.03 -10.96
CA GLU A 431 -11.64 1.34 -10.97
C GLU A 431 -10.12 1.33 -10.76
N ILE A 432 -9.39 2.03 -11.60
CA ILE A 432 -7.93 2.03 -11.61
C ILE A 432 -7.40 3.41 -11.27
N GLU A 433 -6.41 3.47 -10.38
CA GLU A 433 -5.65 4.69 -10.10
C GLU A 433 -4.15 4.36 -10.19
N VAL A 434 -3.41 5.13 -10.99
CA VAL A 434 -1.96 4.94 -11.19
C VAL A 434 -1.18 5.81 -10.23
N LEU A 435 -0.32 5.18 -9.43
CA LEU A 435 0.54 5.82 -8.43
C LEU A 435 2.01 5.71 -8.85
N GLY A 436 2.77 6.75 -8.65
CA GLY A 436 4.21 6.77 -8.94
C GLY A 436 4.85 8.11 -8.57
N THR A 437 6.15 8.23 -8.82
CA THR A 437 6.88 9.48 -8.56
C THR A 437 6.89 10.43 -9.76
N ASP A 438 6.53 9.94 -10.93
CA ASP A 438 6.52 10.67 -12.19
C ASP A 438 5.33 11.67 -12.26
N PRO A 439 5.44 12.73 -13.06
CA PRO A 439 4.37 13.71 -13.21
C PRO A 439 3.13 13.18 -13.95
N GLU A 440 3.26 12.11 -14.74
CA GLU A 440 2.24 11.59 -15.65
C GLU A 440 1.38 10.47 -15.01
N VAL A 441 1.30 10.43 -13.68
CA VAL A 441 0.47 9.50 -12.91
C VAL A 441 -0.81 10.17 -12.39
N ASP A 442 -1.80 9.38 -11.96
CA ASP A 442 -3.04 9.92 -11.41
C ASP A 442 -2.81 10.46 -10.00
N ARG A 443 -2.00 9.76 -9.18
CA ARG A 443 -1.58 10.24 -7.85
C ARG A 443 -0.06 10.23 -7.74
N ARG A 444 0.51 11.41 -7.69
CA ARG A 444 1.96 11.58 -7.58
C ARG A 444 2.44 11.39 -6.14
N LEU A 445 3.42 10.50 -5.97
CA LEU A 445 4.14 10.28 -4.73
C LEU A 445 5.35 11.21 -4.67
N SER A 446 5.55 11.90 -3.53
CA SER A 446 6.73 12.75 -3.35
C SER A 446 8.00 11.91 -3.39
N SER A 447 8.96 12.30 -4.23
CA SER A 447 10.27 11.67 -4.31
C SER A 447 11.25 12.34 -3.34
N VAL A 448 11.96 11.55 -2.54
CA VAL A 448 13.04 12.03 -1.65
C VAL A 448 14.39 12.06 -2.36
N ALA A 449 14.54 11.26 -3.41
CA ALA A 449 15.70 11.20 -4.27
C ALA A 449 15.29 10.77 -5.68
N GLU A 450 16.04 11.17 -6.67
CA GLU A 450 15.93 10.68 -8.04
C GLU A 450 17.20 9.92 -8.40
N LEU A 451 17.05 8.66 -8.80
CA LEU A 451 18.14 7.77 -9.18
C LEU A 451 18.17 7.60 -10.68
N GLU A 452 19.32 7.77 -11.29
CA GLU A 452 19.53 7.29 -12.66
C GLU A 452 19.87 5.81 -12.61
N MET A 453 19.10 5.00 -13.33
CA MET A 453 19.27 3.55 -13.31
C MET A 453 20.56 3.15 -14.01
N PRO A 454 21.54 2.53 -13.30
CA PRO A 454 22.86 2.23 -13.85
C PRO A 454 22.83 1.35 -15.10
N PHE A 455 21.78 0.51 -15.20
CA PHE A 455 21.61 -0.44 -16.30
C PHE A 455 20.59 0.04 -17.35
N TYR A 456 20.13 1.31 -17.28
CA TYR A 456 19.07 1.83 -18.14
C TYR A 456 19.32 3.30 -18.43
N ALA A 457 20.25 3.58 -19.35
CA ALA A 457 20.65 4.95 -19.65
C ALA A 457 19.47 5.86 -19.96
N GLY A 458 19.40 6.99 -19.26
CA GLY A 458 18.34 7.98 -19.40
C GLY A 458 17.05 7.67 -18.61
N LEU A 459 16.96 6.54 -17.92
CA LEU A 459 15.83 6.26 -17.02
C LEU A 459 16.13 6.81 -15.61
N ARG A 460 15.40 7.86 -15.23
CA ARG A 460 15.41 8.41 -13.87
C ARG A 460 14.19 7.89 -13.12
N ILE A 461 14.42 7.38 -11.92
CA ILE A 461 13.39 6.80 -11.05
C ILE A 461 13.42 7.54 -9.72
N GLY A 462 12.27 8.01 -9.29
CA GLY A 462 12.12 8.63 -7.98
C GLY A 462 12.01 7.58 -6.87
N VAL A 463 12.58 7.87 -5.72
CA VAL A 463 12.44 7.07 -4.49
C VAL A 463 11.36 7.72 -3.63
N PRO A 464 10.16 7.13 -3.50
CA PRO A 464 9.10 7.71 -2.69
C PRO A 464 9.36 7.53 -1.19
N SER A 465 8.84 8.45 -0.39
CA SER A 465 8.83 8.34 1.07
C SER A 465 7.80 7.29 1.51
N LEU A 466 8.18 6.36 2.40
CA LEU A 466 7.25 5.36 2.93
C LEU A 466 6.02 5.95 3.63
N PRO A 467 6.15 7.00 4.48
CA PRO A 467 4.97 7.65 5.06
C PRO A 467 3.98 8.20 4.03
N VAL A 468 4.48 8.79 2.93
CA VAL A 468 3.64 9.28 1.83
C VAL A 468 2.93 8.13 1.13
N MET A 469 3.62 7.00 0.91
CA MET A 469 3.02 5.81 0.31
C MET A 469 1.94 5.19 1.21
N VAL A 470 2.19 5.08 2.53
CA VAL A 470 1.18 4.61 3.51
C VAL A 470 -0.07 5.47 3.42
N HIS A 471 0.10 6.78 3.42
CA HIS A 471 -1.01 7.73 3.32
C HIS A 471 -1.77 7.58 1.99
N ALA A 472 -1.05 7.52 0.87
CA ALA A 472 -1.67 7.37 -0.45
C ALA A 472 -2.46 6.06 -0.59
N LEU A 473 -1.92 4.94 -0.11
CA LEU A 473 -2.58 3.64 -0.16
C LEU A 473 -3.77 3.55 0.80
N ALA A 474 -3.65 4.13 2.00
CA ALA A 474 -4.72 4.15 2.99
C ALA A 474 -5.89 5.07 2.56
N GLU A 475 -5.60 6.28 2.05
CA GLU A 475 -6.63 7.21 1.59
C GLU A 475 -7.29 6.79 0.28
N GLY A 476 -6.53 6.14 -0.61
CA GLY A 476 -7.01 5.70 -1.92
C GLY A 476 -8.11 4.64 -1.85
N ARG A 477 -8.31 4.01 -0.70
CA ARG A 477 -9.35 3.00 -0.47
C ARG A 477 -9.28 1.86 -1.47
N PHE A 478 -8.09 1.37 -1.74
CA PHE A 478 -7.86 0.30 -2.69
C PHE A 478 -8.23 -1.06 -2.11
N ASP A 479 -8.74 -1.92 -2.97
CA ASP A 479 -9.05 -3.33 -2.67
C ASP A 479 -7.87 -4.25 -3.02
N ALA A 480 -6.97 -3.81 -3.92
CA ALA A 480 -5.75 -4.51 -4.30
C ALA A 480 -4.67 -3.53 -4.77
N VAL A 481 -3.42 -3.99 -4.73
CA VAL A 481 -2.26 -3.26 -5.26
C VAL A 481 -1.60 -4.08 -6.38
N HIS A 482 -1.37 -3.44 -7.53
CA HIS A 482 -0.69 -4.01 -8.68
C HIS A 482 0.65 -3.30 -8.90
N VAL A 483 1.76 -3.99 -8.70
CA VAL A 483 3.11 -3.46 -8.90
C VAL A 483 3.66 -3.84 -10.28
N CYS A 484 4.15 -2.85 -11.03
CA CYS A 484 4.64 -3.06 -12.39
C CYS A 484 6.13 -3.38 -12.49
N SER A 485 6.89 -3.11 -11.43
CA SER A 485 8.33 -3.31 -11.42
C SER A 485 8.88 -3.43 -10.00
N PRO A 486 10.03 -4.11 -9.79
CA PRO A 486 10.76 -4.10 -8.53
C PRO A 486 11.60 -2.81 -8.35
N GLY A 487 11.12 -1.67 -8.82
CA GLY A 487 11.70 -0.36 -8.55
C GLY A 487 11.38 0.15 -7.15
N PRO A 488 11.88 1.33 -6.75
CA PRO A 488 11.69 1.86 -5.40
C PRO A 488 10.22 2.03 -4.99
N ALA A 489 9.36 2.49 -5.89
CA ALA A 489 7.91 2.60 -5.61
C ALA A 489 7.26 1.22 -5.55
N GLY A 490 7.59 0.31 -6.46
CA GLY A 490 7.08 -1.06 -6.48
C GLY A 490 7.46 -1.85 -5.22
N VAL A 491 8.73 -1.79 -4.79
CA VAL A 491 9.20 -2.44 -3.55
C VAL A 491 8.54 -1.85 -2.32
N GLY A 492 8.45 -0.51 -2.24
CA GLY A 492 7.76 0.16 -1.14
C GLY A 492 6.28 -0.23 -1.06
N ALA A 493 5.58 -0.29 -2.20
CA ALA A 493 4.19 -0.70 -2.27
C ALA A 493 4.00 -2.18 -1.89
N ALA A 494 4.90 -3.08 -2.32
CA ALA A 494 4.85 -4.49 -1.96
C ALA A 494 5.00 -4.71 -0.44
N LEU A 495 5.93 -4.00 0.20
CA LEU A 495 6.11 -4.04 1.66
C LEU A 495 4.85 -3.53 2.39
N LEU A 496 4.29 -2.41 1.92
CA LEU A 496 3.14 -1.78 2.56
C LEU A 496 1.83 -2.52 2.31
N SER A 497 1.64 -3.15 1.15
CA SER A 497 0.45 -3.95 0.84
C SER A 497 0.27 -5.07 1.86
N ARG A 498 1.36 -5.77 2.23
CA ARG A 498 1.32 -6.78 3.30
C ARG A 498 0.93 -6.18 4.65
N ALA A 499 1.52 -5.04 5.01
CA ALA A 499 1.18 -4.35 6.26
C ALA A 499 -0.29 -3.86 6.27
N LEU A 500 -0.82 -3.46 5.12
CA LEU A 500 -2.20 -2.99 4.94
C LEU A 500 -3.22 -4.13 4.74
N GLY A 501 -2.76 -5.38 4.61
CA GLY A 501 -3.62 -6.53 4.32
C GLY A 501 -4.29 -6.43 2.94
N LEU A 502 -3.65 -5.75 1.98
CA LEU A 502 -4.13 -5.62 0.61
C LEU A 502 -3.52 -6.72 -0.26
N PRO A 503 -4.33 -7.44 -1.05
CA PRO A 503 -3.83 -8.36 -2.06
C PRO A 503 -2.83 -7.70 -3.00
N LEU A 504 -1.69 -8.36 -3.23
CA LEU A 504 -0.60 -7.85 -4.05
C LEU A 504 -0.49 -8.62 -5.36
N LEU A 505 -0.58 -7.91 -6.48
CA LEU A 505 -0.28 -8.46 -7.80
C LEU A 505 1.01 -7.88 -8.33
N GLY A 506 1.80 -8.70 -9.02
CA GLY A 506 2.97 -8.24 -9.76
C GLY A 506 2.80 -8.46 -11.25
N SER A 507 3.33 -7.60 -12.10
CA SER A 507 3.45 -7.87 -13.53
C SER A 507 4.89 -7.92 -14.00
N TYR A 508 5.22 -8.97 -14.77
CA TYR A 508 6.56 -9.20 -15.27
C TYR A 508 6.73 -8.55 -16.64
N HIS A 509 7.43 -7.41 -16.65
CA HIS A 509 7.61 -6.59 -17.86
C HIS A 509 9.02 -6.63 -18.42
N THR A 510 10.02 -6.96 -17.61
CA THR A 510 11.42 -6.80 -17.96
C THR A 510 12.28 -7.93 -17.43
N GLU A 511 13.13 -8.50 -18.28
CA GLU A 511 14.12 -9.52 -17.92
C GLU A 511 15.32 -8.88 -17.20
N LEU A 512 15.10 -8.38 -15.97
CA LEU A 512 16.13 -7.67 -15.21
C LEU A 512 17.36 -8.55 -14.94
N THR A 513 17.17 -9.86 -14.74
CA THR A 513 18.25 -10.81 -14.51
C THR A 513 19.16 -10.93 -15.75
N ALA A 514 18.54 -11.07 -16.93
CA ALA A 514 19.28 -11.12 -18.19
C ALA A 514 20.00 -9.79 -18.48
N TYR A 515 19.35 -8.65 -18.18
CA TYR A 515 19.98 -7.34 -18.36
C TYR A 515 21.17 -7.15 -17.43
N ALA A 516 21.06 -7.58 -16.16
CA ALA A 516 22.17 -7.53 -15.22
C ALA A 516 23.37 -8.41 -15.69
N ALA A 517 23.10 -9.61 -16.20
CA ALA A 517 24.11 -10.50 -16.75
C ALA A 517 24.82 -9.89 -17.95
N LEU A 518 24.05 -9.39 -18.94
CA LEU A 518 24.60 -8.82 -20.18
C LEU A 518 25.47 -7.57 -19.94
N ARG A 519 25.07 -6.71 -19.01
CA ARG A 519 25.76 -5.44 -18.80
C ARG A 519 26.89 -5.50 -17.80
N SER A 520 26.79 -6.33 -16.76
CA SER A 520 27.87 -6.46 -15.78
C SER A 520 28.98 -7.42 -16.24
N GLY A 521 28.64 -8.40 -17.07
CA GLY A 521 29.52 -9.51 -17.41
C GLY A 521 29.90 -10.37 -16.20
N GLN A 522 29.21 -10.20 -15.06
CA GLN A 522 29.50 -10.87 -13.79
C GLN A 522 28.33 -11.74 -13.35
N GLU A 523 28.56 -13.03 -13.25
CA GLU A 523 27.53 -14.00 -12.84
C GLU A 523 27.00 -13.74 -11.43
N GLN A 524 27.84 -13.26 -10.52
CA GLN A 524 27.45 -12.93 -9.14
C GLN A 524 26.40 -11.81 -9.07
N ILE A 525 26.50 -10.81 -9.93
CA ILE A 525 25.50 -9.71 -10.01
C ILE A 525 24.19 -10.23 -10.59
N ALA A 526 24.26 -11.11 -11.59
CA ALA A 526 23.07 -11.75 -12.14
C ALA A 526 22.35 -12.62 -11.11
N GLN A 527 23.08 -13.39 -10.31
CA GLN A 527 22.55 -14.23 -9.22
C GLN A 527 21.92 -13.37 -8.11
N ALA A 528 22.57 -12.27 -7.70
CA ALA A 528 22.02 -11.34 -6.72
C ALA A 528 20.74 -10.68 -7.24
N MET A 529 20.70 -10.31 -8.51
CA MET A 529 19.50 -9.77 -9.16
C MET A 529 18.39 -10.82 -9.22
N ALA A 530 18.69 -12.06 -9.57
CA ALA A 530 17.71 -13.16 -9.59
C ALA A 530 17.09 -13.40 -8.20
N LEU A 531 17.89 -13.36 -7.15
CA LEU A 531 17.42 -13.49 -5.77
C LEU A 531 16.48 -12.32 -5.39
N ALA A 532 16.87 -11.08 -5.72
CA ALA A 532 16.07 -9.89 -5.41
C ALA A 532 14.73 -9.90 -6.17
N VAL A 533 14.76 -10.19 -7.46
CA VAL A 533 13.56 -10.30 -8.33
C VAL A 533 12.68 -11.47 -7.88
N GLY A 534 13.27 -12.62 -7.56
CA GLY A 534 12.56 -13.79 -7.02
C GLY A 534 11.87 -13.46 -5.70
N THR A 535 12.55 -12.80 -4.77
CA THR A 535 11.98 -12.38 -3.49
C THR A 535 10.79 -11.44 -3.69
N PHE A 536 10.91 -10.48 -4.61
CA PHE A 536 9.85 -9.53 -4.93
C PHE A 536 8.59 -10.20 -5.49
N TYR A 537 8.73 -11.05 -6.52
CA TYR A 537 7.56 -11.69 -7.13
C TYR A 537 6.97 -12.80 -6.25
N ASN A 538 7.76 -13.45 -5.40
CA ASN A 538 7.24 -14.39 -4.40
C ASN A 538 6.43 -13.71 -3.28
N ALA A 539 6.52 -12.40 -3.13
CA ALA A 539 5.64 -11.64 -2.24
C ALA A 539 4.23 -11.41 -2.82
N CYS A 540 4.03 -11.64 -4.13
CA CYS A 540 2.75 -11.43 -4.82
C CYS A 540 1.87 -12.69 -4.75
N GLU A 541 0.56 -12.52 -4.54
CA GLU A 541 -0.43 -13.60 -4.63
C GLU A 541 -0.62 -14.06 -6.08
N VAL A 542 -0.56 -13.11 -7.01
CA VAL A 542 -0.69 -13.34 -8.45
C VAL A 542 0.41 -12.61 -9.19
N VAL A 543 1.03 -13.29 -10.17
CA VAL A 543 1.99 -12.67 -11.08
C VAL A 543 1.48 -12.77 -12.51
N LEU A 544 1.37 -11.60 -13.14
CA LEU A 544 0.90 -11.46 -14.52
C LEU A 544 2.09 -11.63 -15.46
N SER A 545 2.05 -12.65 -16.29
CA SER A 545 3.13 -13.00 -17.24
C SER A 545 2.71 -12.78 -18.69
N PRO A 546 3.53 -12.11 -19.52
CA PRO A 546 3.17 -11.79 -20.89
C PRO A 546 3.39 -12.95 -21.88
N SER A 547 4.24 -13.93 -21.57
CA SER A 547 4.62 -14.98 -22.51
C SER A 547 5.02 -16.29 -21.82
N PRO A 548 4.97 -17.45 -22.51
CA PRO A 548 5.49 -18.72 -21.98
C PRO A 548 6.97 -18.65 -21.57
N ALA A 549 7.80 -17.95 -22.32
CA ALA A 549 9.21 -17.75 -21.97
C ALA A 549 9.39 -16.98 -20.66
N SER A 550 8.49 -16.01 -20.39
CA SER A 550 8.48 -15.31 -19.10
C SER A 550 8.00 -16.22 -17.95
N ASP A 551 7.13 -17.21 -18.20
CA ASP A 551 6.76 -18.20 -17.17
C ASP A 551 7.97 -19.05 -16.78
N GLU A 552 8.76 -19.49 -17.78
CA GLU A 552 9.99 -20.26 -17.55
C GLU A 552 11.03 -19.43 -16.76
N ALA A 553 11.18 -18.15 -17.11
CA ALA A 553 12.06 -17.24 -16.38
C ALA A 553 11.60 -17.02 -14.92
N LEU A 554 10.30 -16.86 -14.70
CA LEU A 554 9.72 -16.75 -13.34
C LEU A 554 9.89 -18.05 -12.54
N ALA A 555 9.70 -19.20 -13.17
CA ALA A 555 9.93 -20.50 -12.53
C ALA A 555 11.41 -20.69 -12.16
N ALA A 556 12.34 -20.25 -13.01
CA ALA A 556 13.79 -20.32 -12.77
C ALA A 556 14.24 -19.49 -11.54
N ILE A 557 13.53 -18.41 -11.21
CA ILE A 557 13.78 -17.62 -9.99
C ILE A 557 12.96 -18.10 -8.78
N GLY A 558 12.31 -19.26 -8.87
CA GLY A 558 11.62 -19.92 -7.77
C GLY A 558 10.18 -19.50 -7.53
N LEU A 559 9.51 -18.89 -8.52
CA LEU A 559 8.07 -18.58 -8.41
C LEU A 559 7.24 -19.85 -8.65
N ASP A 560 6.22 -20.06 -7.79
CA ASP A 560 5.24 -21.13 -7.97
C ASP A 560 4.40 -20.89 -9.25
N PRO A 561 4.42 -21.80 -10.23
CA PRO A 561 3.64 -21.65 -11.46
C PRO A 561 2.13 -21.48 -11.24
N SER A 562 1.59 -21.98 -10.12
CA SER A 562 0.18 -21.81 -9.76
C SER A 562 -0.22 -20.36 -9.53
N ARG A 563 0.71 -19.48 -9.23
CA ARG A 563 0.48 -18.03 -9.04
C ARG A 563 0.55 -17.23 -10.34
N VAL A 564 1.01 -17.86 -11.43
CA VAL A 564 1.15 -17.19 -12.73
C VAL A 564 -0.19 -17.12 -13.45
N VAL A 565 -0.54 -15.93 -13.92
CA VAL A 565 -1.69 -15.67 -14.79
C VAL A 565 -1.20 -15.08 -16.10
N ARG A 566 -1.63 -15.68 -17.23
CA ARG A 566 -1.28 -15.17 -18.55
C ARG A 566 -1.94 -13.82 -18.79
N TRP A 567 -1.13 -12.80 -19.04
CA TRP A 567 -1.57 -11.49 -19.44
C TRP A 567 -0.75 -10.98 -20.64
N ASP A 568 -1.12 -11.45 -21.82
CA ASP A 568 -0.56 -10.96 -23.09
C ASP A 568 -1.08 -9.56 -23.43
N ARG A 569 -0.49 -8.93 -24.43
CA ARG A 569 -0.85 -7.59 -24.87
C ARG A 569 -1.73 -7.64 -26.10
N GLY A 570 -2.52 -6.58 -26.29
CA GLY A 570 -3.25 -6.31 -27.51
C GLY A 570 -2.48 -5.47 -28.50
N VAL A 571 -2.99 -5.40 -29.73
CA VAL A 571 -2.57 -4.45 -30.74
C VAL A 571 -3.76 -3.65 -31.24
N ASP A 572 -3.55 -2.38 -31.53
CA ASP A 572 -4.55 -1.49 -32.11
C ASP A 572 -4.52 -1.67 -33.64
N SER A 573 -5.39 -2.56 -34.15
CA SER A 573 -5.47 -2.87 -35.57
C SER A 573 -6.14 -1.75 -36.40
N GLU A 574 -6.78 -0.76 -35.79
CA GLU A 574 -7.26 0.43 -36.49
C GLU A 574 -6.12 1.41 -36.75
N ARG A 575 -5.19 1.50 -35.78
CA ARG A 575 -3.98 2.34 -35.91
C ARG A 575 -2.92 1.70 -36.81
N PHE A 576 -2.67 0.40 -36.65
CA PHE A 576 -1.67 -0.33 -37.44
C PHE A 576 -2.38 -1.12 -38.53
N ASP A 577 -2.49 -0.51 -39.72
CA ASP A 577 -3.25 -1.04 -40.85
C ASP A 577 -2.37 -0.99 -42.14
N PRO A 578 -2.31 -2.07 -42.92
CA PRO A 578 -1.65 -2.07 -44.21
C PRO A 578 -2.16 -1.00 -45.18
N ALA A 579 -3.43 -0.55 -45.02
CA ALA A 579 -4.02 0.50 -45.85
C ALA A 579 -3.35 1.88 -45.69
N LEU A 580 -2.58 2.08 -44.61
CA LEU A 580 -1.80 3.32 -44.40
C LEU A 580 -0.56 3.43 -45.28
N ARG A 581 -0.27 2.40 -46.10
CA ARG A 581 0.89 2.43 -46.99
C ARG A 581 0.72 3.49 -48.08
N GLU A 582 1.57 4.52 -48.04
CA GLU A 582 1.62 5.60 -49.02
C GLU A 582 2.80 5.44 -50.00
N ARG A 583 3.81 4.70 -49.57
CA ARG A 583 4.99 4.50 -50.37
C ARG A 583 4.70 3.66 -51.60
N THR A 584 4.97 4.23 -52.75
CA THR A 584 5.04 3.46 -54.01
C THR A 584 6.32 2.63 -53.97
N VAL A 585 6.20 1.30 -54.10
CA VAL A 585 7.36 0.42 -54.15
C VAL A 585 8.17 0.78 -55.40
N ARG A 586 9.36 1.31 -55.16
CA ARG A 586 10.37 1.46 -56.24
C ARG A 586 11.17 0.15 -56.27
N ASP A 587 11.41 -0.41 -57.43
CA ASP A 587 12.22 -1.61 -57.61
C ASP A 587 13.69 -1.46 -57.20
N ASP A 588 14.13 -0.21 -57.01
CA ASP A 588 15.51 0.18 -56.70
C ASP A 588 15.86 0.18 -55.21
N GLU A 589 14.84 0.21 -54.29
CA GLU A 589 15.08 0.19 -52.84
C GLU A 589 14.08 -0.70 -52.09
N MET A 590 14.57 -1.38 -51.06
CA MET A 590 13.77 -2.21 -50.15
C MET A 590 14.03 -1.84 -48.71
N HIS A 591 12.98 -1.51 -47.96
CA HIS A 591 13.07 -1.00 -46.60
C HIS A 591 12.91 -2.12 -45.54
N VAL A 592 13.98 -2.29 -44.76
CA VAL A 592 13.97 -3.11 -43.55
C VAL A 592 13.72 -2.19 -42.36
N LEU A 593 12.68 -2.40 -41.59
CA LEU A 593 12.35 -1.59 -40.43
C LEU A 593 12.82 -2.29 -39.15
N TYR A 594 13.45 -1.53 -38.28
CA TYR A 594 13.60 -1.82 -36.85
C TYR A 594 12.85 -0.75 -36.06
N SER A 595 12.10 -1.16 -35.02
CA SER A 595 11.41 -0.23 -34.11
C SER A 595 11.75 -0.59 -32.67
N GLY A 596 12.28 0.35 -31.89
CA GLY A 596 12.62 0.16 -30.50
C GLY A 596 13.84 0.97 -30.05
N ARG A 597 14.26 0.73 -28.80
CA ARG A 597 15.47 1.36 -28.25
C ARG A 597 16.72 0.80 -28.91
N LEU A 598 17.68 1.69 -29.22
CA LEU A 598 18.98 1.32 -29.76
C LEU A 598 19.96 1.06 -28.60
N THR A 599 19.89 -0.16 -28.04
CA THR A 599 20.69 -0.59 -26.90
C THR A 599 21.23 -2.00 -27.12
N GLN A 600 22.28 -2.38 -26.38
CA GLN A 600 22.90 -3.69 -26.52
C GLN A 600 21.93 -4.85 -26.22
N GLU A 601 21.11 -4.74 -25.15
CA GLU A 601 20.11 -5.76 -24.81
C GLU A 601 19.01 -5.92 -25.86
N LYS A 602 18.80 -4.92 -26.72
CA LYS A 602 17.87 -5.02 -27.86
C LYS A 602 18.56 -5.54 -29.13
N GLY A 603 19.82 -5.99 -29.03
CA GLY A 603 20.54 -6.60 -30.12
C GLY A 603 21.08 -5.63 -31.17
N ALA A 604 21.51 -4.42 -30.77
CA ALA A 604 21.99 -3.38 -31.67
C ALA A 604 23.16 -3.87 -32.57
N ASP A 605 24.10 -4.66 -32.02
CA ASP A 605 25.20 -5.24 -32.78
C ASP A 605 24.72 -6.29 -33.78
N LEU A 606 23.86 -7.21 -33.30
CA LEU A 606 23.29 -8.27 -34.13
C LEU A 606 22.47 -7.70 -35.29
N LEU A 607 21.74 -6.59 -35.05
CA LEU A 607 21.02 -5.85 -36.09
C LEU A 607 21.96 -5.35 -37.18
N ALA A 608 23.04 -4.67 -36.78
CA ALA A 608 24.00 -4.10 -37.73
C ALA A 608 24.74 -5.19 -38.53
N ASP A 609 25.18 -6.26 -37.83
CA ASP A 609 25.88 -7.39 -38.49
C ASP A 609 24.99 -8.10 -39.50
N ALA A 610 23.77 -8.45 -39.09
CA ALA A 610 22.81 -9.10 -39.98
C ALA A 610 22.43 -8.25 -41.19
N PHE A 611 22.16 -6.96 -40.94
CA PHE A 611 21.81 -6.05 -42.04
C PHE A 611 22.97 -5.83 -43.02
N LEU A 612 24.19 -5.64 -42.53
CA LEU A 612 25.37 -5.44 -43.41
C LEU A 612 25.66 -6.68 -44.24
N GLN A 613 25.58 -7.89 -43.62
CA GLN A 613 25.72 -9.16 -44.36
C GLN A 613 24.63 -9.31 -45.41
N ALA A 614 23.38 -9.00 -45.09
CA ALA A 614 22.27 -9.04 -46.03
C ALA A 614 22.52 -8.09 -47.24
N CYS A 615 23.09 -6.91 -46.98
CA CYS A 615 23.43 -5.96 -48.04
C CYS A 615 24.52 -6.45 -49.04
N GLU A 616 25.37 -7.39 -48.65
CA GLU A 616 26.34 -8.02 -49.56
C GLU A 616 25.65 -8.82 -50.66
N PHE A 617 24.51 -9.46 -50.32
CA PHE A 617 23.74 -10.29 -51.24
C PHE A 617 22.58 -9.55 -51.92
N GLU A 618 22.09 -8.45 -51.26
CA GLU A 618 20.96 -7.65 -51.75
C GLU A 618 21.23 -6.14 -51.54
N PRO A 619 21.95 -5.48 -52.45
CA PRO A 619 22.39 -4.06 -52.32
C PRO A 619 21.24 -3.03 -52.25
N ARG A 620 20.00 -3.43 -52.64
CA ARG A 620 18.81 -2.56 -52.57
C ARG A 620 18.30 -2.30 -51.17
N LEU A 621 18.77 -3.05 -50.16
CA LEU A 621 18.30 -2.92 -48.82
C LEU A 621 18.65 -1.57 -48.20
N ARG A 622 17.69 -0.98 -47.50
CA ARG A 622 17.84 0.23 -46.69
C ARG A 622 17.27 -0.02 -45.29
N LEU A 623 18.04 0.25 -44.27
CA LEU A 623 17.58 0.08 -42.88
C LEU A 623 16.90 1.36 -42.36
N LEU A 624 15.69 1.24 -41.88
CA LEU A 624 14.95 2.29 -41.19
C LEU A 624 14.96 2.00 -39.70
N LEU A 625 15.43 2.96 -38.89
CA LEU A 625 15.57 2.84 -37.46
C LEU A 625 14.60 3.80 -36.77
N ALA A 626 13.43 3.30 -36.32
CA ALA A 626 12.45 4.05 -35.54
C ALA A 626 12.72 3.88 -34.04
N GLY A 627 13.29 4.91 -33.41
CA GLY A 627 13.71 4.93 -32.02
C GLY A 627 15.04 5.62 -31.84
N GLY A 628 15.57 5.52 -30.61
CA GLY A 628 16.85 6.13 -30.23
C GLY A 628 17.50 5.38 -29.08
N GLY A 629 18.69 5.75 -28.71
CA GLY A 629 19.41 5.13 -27.59
C GLY A 629 20.91 5.35 -27.64
N PRO A 630 21.64 4.87 -26.61
CA PRO A 630 23.09 5.11 -26.50
C PRO A 630 23.91 4.52 -27.64
N GLU A 631 23.40 3.52 -28.34
CA GLU A 631 24.09 2.89 -29.47
C GLU A 631 23.91 3.64 -30.80
N GLN A 632 23.13 4.72 -30.84
CA GLN A 632 22.74 5.40 -32.07
C GLN A 632 23.95 5.94 -32.86
N GLU A 633 24.89 6.62 -32.20
CA GLU A 633 26.08 7.19 -32.88
C GLU A 633 26.97 6.08 -33.45
N ARG A 634 27.23 5.03 -32.67
CA ARG A 634 28.03 3.88 -33.11
C ARG A 634 27.38 3.14 -34.29
N LEU A 635 26.06 2.98 -34.26
CA LEU A 635 25.31 2.39 -35.37
C LEU A 635 25.35 3.29 -36.61
N ALA A 636 25.27 4.62 -36.46
CA ALA A 636 25.35 5.56 -37.59
C ALA A 636 26.70 5.52 -38.30
N GLU A 637 27.79 5.46 -37.53
CA GLU A 637 29.14 5.29 -38.11
C GLU A 637 29.28 3.94 -38.83
N ARG A 638 28.77 2.86 -38.25
CA ARG A 638 28.92 1.50 -38.76
C ARG A 638 28.08 1.24 -40.03
N LEU A 639 26.82 1.71 -40.04
CA LEU A 639 25.87 1.49 -41.13
C LEU A 639 26.01 2.51 -42.27
N GLY A 640 26.56 3.67 -42.00
CA GLY A 640 26.75 4.73 -42.97
C GLY A 640 25.47 5.13 -43.71
N GLY A 641 25.59 5.46 -44.99
CA GLY A 641 24.43 5.86 -45.81
C GLY A 641 23.41 4.77 -46.14
N ARG A 642 23.56 3.53 -45.61
CA ARG A 642 22.63 2.43 -45.81
C ARG A 642 21.50 2.42 -44.77
N ALA A 643 21.60 3.22 -43.70
CA ALA A 643 20.60 3.34 -42.66
C ALA A 643 20.07 4.77 -42.57
N ARG A 644 18.76 4.88 -42.23
CA ARG A 644 18.08 6.14 -41.95
C ARG A 644 17.51 6.08 -40.53
N PHE A 645 17.95 7.00 -39.67
CA PHE A 645 17.47 7.17 -38.32
C PHE A 645 16.25 8.08 -38.34
N LEU A 646 15.10 7.55 -37.97
CA LEU A 646 13.81 8.26 -37.93
C LEU A 646 13.55 8.97 -36.63
N GLY A 647 14.37 8.67 -35.58
CA GLY A 647 14.13 9.13 -34.21
C GLY A 647 12.90 8.42 -33.57
N TRP A 648 12.44 8.98 -32.47
CA TRP A 648 11.25 8.49 -31.78
C TRP A 648 9.98 8.91 -32.54
N LEU A 649 9.28 7.93 -33.10
CA LEU A 649 7.98 8.10 -33.76
C LEU A 649 6.84 7.68 -32.85
N GLN A 650 5.69 8.35 -32.97
CA GLN A 650 4.47 8.06 -32.21
C GLN A 650 3.23 8.14 -33.10
N GLY A 651 2.15 7.53 -32.62
CA GLY A 651 0.83 7.63 -33.27
C GLY A 651 0.86 7.24 -34.76
N GLU A 652 0.29 8.09 -35.59
CA GLU A 652 0.16 7.86 -37.04
C GLU A 652 1.51 7.81 -37.76
N GLN A 653 2.51 8.58 -37.32
CA GLN A 653 3.84 8.54 -37.92
C GLN A 653 4.52 7.18 -37.74
N LEU A 654 4.36 6.57 -36.57
CA LEU A 654 4.88 5.24 -36.33
C LEU A 654 4.13 4.19 -37.16
N ALA A 655 2.81 4.27 -37.21
CA ALA A 655 1.98 3.35 -38.02
C ALA A 655 2.31 3.41 -39.52
N ARG A 656 2.53 4.60 -40.05
CA ARG A 656 3.00 4.80 -41.45
C ARG A 656 4.38 4.20 -41.67
N ALA A 657 5.33 4.37 -40.74
CA ALA A 657 6.65 3.77 -40.87
C ALA A 657 6.60 2.24 -40.97
N TYR A 658 5.70 1.60 -40.21
CA TYR A 658 5.43 0.15 -40.36
C TYR A 658 4.78 -0.18 -41.71
N ALA A 659 3.74 0.53 -42.10
CA ALA A 659 3.03 0.25 -43.36
C ALA A 659 3.91 0.48 -44.61
N ASP A 660 4.81 1.45 -44.57
CA ASP A 660 5.71 1.79 -45.70
C ASP A 660 6.96 0.91 -45.77
N ALA A 661 7.25 0.08 -44.80
CA ALA A 661 8.35 -0.87 -44.83
C ALA A 661 8.02 -2.14 -45.62
N ASP A 662 9.02 -2.96 -45.91
CA ASP A 662 8.89 -4.21 -46.67
C ASP A 662 9.19 -5.46 -45.82
N VAL A 663 10.05 -5.31 -44.79
CA VAL A 663 10.42 -6.37 -43.84
C VAL A 663 10.62 -5.75 -42.46
N PHE A 664 10.17 -6.41 -41.42
CA PHE A 664 10.48 -6.04 -40.04
C PHE A 664 11.56 -6.96 -39.47
N LEU A 665 12.64 -6.41 -38.95
CA LEU A 665 13.76 -7.15 -38.38
C LEU A 665 13.84 -6.92 -36.88
N PHE A 666 13.70 -8.00 -36.07
CA PHE A 666 13.69 -7.99 -34.62
C PHE A 666 14.81 -8.85 -34.04
N PRO A 667 15.99 -8.28 -33.70
CA PRO A 667 17.16 -9.03 -33.24
C PRO A 667 17.23 -9.27 -31.74
N SER A 668 16.23 -8.83 -30.95
CA SER A 668 16.25 -8.93 -29.48
C SER A 668 15.99 -10.34 -28.98
N ALA A 669 16.92 -10.87 -28.19
CA ALA A 669 16.77 -12.18 -27.52
C ALA A 669 16.19 -12.07 -26.08
N THR A 670 16.11 -10.86 -25.52
CA THR A 670 15.74 -10.63 -24.11
C THR A 670 14.37 -9.95 -23.95
N ASP A 671 13.58 -9.92 -24.99
CA ASP A 671 12.25 -9.29 -24.91
C ASP A 671 11.25 -10.23 -24.26
N THR A 672 10.55 -9.75 -23.23
CA THR A 672 9.53 -10.53 -22.51
C THR A 672 8.29 -10.82 -23.36
N PHE A 673 7.98 -9.93 -24.32
CA PHE A 673 6.80 -10.07 -25.17
C PHE A 673 7.08 -9.77 -26.65
N GLY A 674 7.51 -8.56 -27.00
CA GLY A 674 7.71 -8.15 -28.39
C GLY A 674 6.51 -7.42 -28.98
N GLN A 675 5.99 -6.39 -28.29
CA GLN A 675 4.85 -5.59 -28.74
C GLN A 675 4.99 -5.09 -30.18
N VAL A 676 6.19 -4.69 -30.58
CA VAL A 676 6.52 -4.21 -31.93
C VAL A 676 6.33 -5.26 -33.03
N ILE A 677 6.38 -6.55 -32.67
CA ILE A 677 6.07 -7.66 -33.60
C ILE A 677 4.57 -7.67 -33.94
N LEU A 678 3.71 -7.46 -32.93
CA LEU A 678 2.27 -7.36 -33.16
C LEU A 678 1.93 -6.15 -34.04
N GLU A 679 2.62 -5.03 -33.83
CA GLU A 679 2.46 -3.82 -34.65
C GLU A 679 2.88 -4.06 -36.11
N ALA A 680 4.00 -4.74 -36.31
CA ALA A 680 4.46 -5.15 -37.63
C ALA A 680 3.46 -6.10 -38.32
N GLN A 681 3.00 -7.13 -37.61
CA GLN A 681 2.02 -8.08 -38.14
C GLN A 681 0.67 -7.41 -38.46
N ALA A 682 0.20 -6.48 -37.59
CA ALA A 682 -1.04 -5.72 -37.83
C ALA A 682 -0.92 -4.78 -39.04
N SER A 683 0.28 -4.25 -39.30
CA SER A 683 0.58 -3.45 -40.51
C SER A 683 0.83 -4.30 -41.76
N GLY A 684 0.63 -5.63 -41.71
CA GLY A 684 0.88 -6.52 -42.82
C GLY A 684 2.35 -6.66 -43.21
N LEU A 685 3.25 -6.41 -42.26
CA LEU A 685 4.69 -6.45 -42.50
C LEU A 685 5.26 -7.83 -42.11
N PRO A 686 5.94 -8.55 -43.01
CA PRO A 686 6.56 -9.84 -42.69
C PRO A 686 7.71 -9.64 -41.70
N VAL A 687 7.76 -10.50 -40.69
CA VAL A 687 8.64 -10.40 -39.52
C VAL A 687 9.79 -11.40 -39.66
N VAL A 688 11.03 -10.94 -39.46
CA VAL A 688 12.22 -11.75 -39.16
C VAL A 688 12.59 -11.48 -37.70
N ALA A 689 12.62 -12.51 -36.88
CA ALA A 689 12.88 -12.35 -35.44
C ALA A 689 13.80 -13.44 -34.90
N VAL A 690 14.51 -13.12 -33.81
CA VAL A 690 15.30 -14.10 -33.07
C VAL A 690 14.34 -15.09 -32.39
N ALA A 691 14.68 -16.39 -32.46
CA ALA A 691 13.92 -17.50 -31.86
C ALA A 691 14.21 -17.60 -30.34
N ALA A 692 13.96 -16.51 -29.59
CA ALA A 692 14.14 -16.47 -28.15
C ALA A 692 13.11 -15.54 -27.50
N GLY A 693 12.76 -15.82 -26.24
CA GLY A 693 11.87 -14.96 -25.44
C GLY A 693 10.44 -14.82 -26.01
N GLY A 694 9.93 -13.60 -25.96
CA GLY A 694 8.58 -13.25 -26.41
C GLY A 694 8.26 -13.60 -27.86
N PRO A 695 9.15 -13.38 -28.84
CA PRO A 695 8.96 -13.73 -30.24
C PRO A 695 8.47 -15.15 -30.51
N LEU A 696 8.90 -16.14 -29.70
CA LEU A 696 8.45 -17.55 -29.83
C LEU A 696 6.94 -17.73 -29.67
N SER A 697 6.28 -16.83 -28.97
CA SER A 697 4.82 -16.86 -28.75
C SER A 697 4.00 -16.04 -29.75
N LEU A 698 4.69 -15.21 -30.56
CA LEU A 698 4.07 -14.27 -31.49
C LEU A 698 4.26 -14.65 -32.94
N VAL A 699 5.33 -15.37 -33.25
CA VAL A 699 5.71 -15.73 -34.64
C VAL A 699 5.69 -17.24 -34.80
N GLU A 700 4.87 -17.73 -35.71
CA GLU A 700 4.91 -19.11 -36.19
C GLU A 700 5.84 -19.16 -37.42
N HIS A 701 6.95 -19.92 -37.28
CA HIS A 701 7.99 -19.98 -38.30
C HIS A 701 7.42 -20.43 -39.66
N ARG A 702 7.72 -19.64 -40.72
CA ARG A 702 7.25 -19.82 -42.11
C ARG A 702 5.72 -19.71 -42.32
N ALA A 703 4.96 -19.42 -41.28
CA ALA A 703 3.51 -19.19 -41.37
C ALA A 703 3.14 -17.70 -41.15
N SER A 704 3.72 -17.03 -40.12
CA SER A 704 3.47 -15.62 -39.80
C SER A 704 4.76 -14.77 -39.70
N GLY A 705 5.92 -15.38 -39.95
CA GLY A 705 7.24 -14.77 -39.93
C GLY A 705 8.35 -15.81 -40.02
N LEU A 706 9.58 -15.38 -39.94
CA LEU A 706 10.77 -16.22 -39.89
C LEU A 706 11.43 -16.10 -38.51
N LEU A 707 11.63 -17.21 -37.85
CA LEU A 707 12.39 -17.32 -36.58
C LEU A 707 13.77 -17.86 -36.89
N CYS A 708 14.81 -17.18 -36.41
CA CYS A 708 16.21 -17.51 -36.60
C CYS A 708 16.93 -17.60 -35.29
N GLU A 709 17.96 -18.43 -35.18
CA GLU A 709 18.88 -18.36 -34.03
C GLU A 709 19.45 -16.95 -33.90
N PRO A 710 20.01 -16.55 -32.73
CA PRO A 710 20.63 -15.24 -32.56
C PRO A 710 22.00 -15.15 -33.26
N ASP A 711 21.97 -15.36 -34.56
CA ASP A 711 23.12 -15.42 -35.46
C ASP A 711 22.93 -14.44 -36.63
N ALA A 712 23.93 -13.62 -36.93
CA ALA A 712 23.85 -12.59 -37.94
C ALA A 712 23.66 -13.15 -39.33
N GLY A 713 24.28 -14.29 -39.66
CA GLY A 713 24.17 -14.94 -40.95
C GLY A 713 22.76 -15.46 -41.22
N GLN A 714 22.13 -16.15 -40.20
CA GLN A 714 20.76 -16.67 -40.35
C GLN A 714 19.75 -15.52 -40.51
N LEU A 715 19.89 -14.45 -39.73
CA LEU A 715 19.04 -13.27 -39.88
C LEU A 715 19.23 -12.59 -41.24
N ALA A 716 20.48 -12.51 -41.71
CA ALA A 716 20.80 -11.96 -43.03
C ALA A 716 20.16 -12.81 -44.15
N ASP A 717 20.33 -14.13 -44.09
CA ASP A 717 19.73 -15.06 -45.06
C ASP A 717 18.21 -14.94 -45.11
N ALA A 718 17.55 -14.83 -43.94
CA ALA A 718 16.10 -14.64 -43.85
C ALA A 718 15.66 -13.31 -44.46
N VAL A 719 16.37 -12.21 -44.21
CA VAL A 719 16.10 -10.89 -44.84
C VAL A 719 16.28 -10.98 -46.36
N VAL A 720 17.35 -11.63 -46.86
CA VAL A 720 17.61 -11.84 -48.28
C VAL A 720 16.55 -12.75 -48.93
N GLU A 721 16.13 -13.83 -48.26
CA GLU A 721 15.03 -14.69 -48.73
C GLU A 721 13.74 -13.89 -48.92
N LEU A 722 13.39 -13.02 -47.97
CA LEU A 722 12.24 -12.13 -48.10
C LEU A 722 12.45 -11.07 -49.18
N ALA A 723 13.65 -10.53 -49.33
CA ALA A 723 13.93 -9.54 -50.35
C ALA A 723 13.71 -10.09 -51.76
N ARG A 724 14.10 -11.33 -52.00
CA ARG A 724 14.02 -12.02 -53.28
C ARG A 724 12.68 -12.67 -53.61
N SER A 725 11.85 -12.92 -52.60
CA SER A 725 10.57 -13.65 -52.77
C SER A 725 9.35 -12.81 -52.42
N PRO A 726 8.73 -12.06 -53.35
CA PRO A 726 7.48 -11.34 -53.13
C PRO A 726 6.35 -12.26 -52.64
N LEU A 727 6.27 -13.51 -53.18
CA LEU A 727 5.26 -14.48 -52.78
C LEU A 727 5.40 -14.91 -51.33
N LEU A 728 6.63 -15.08 -50.82
CA LEU A 728 6.87 -15.42 -49.42
C LEU A 728 6.51 -14.23 -48.54
N ARG A 729 6.90 -13.00 -48.91
CA ARG A 729 6.49 -11.79 -48.17
C ARG A 729 4.98 -11.70 -48.03
N GLU A 730 4.25 -11.86 -49.13
CA GLU A 730 2.77 -11.85 -49.12
C GLU A 730 2.16 -12.98 -48.27
N HIS A 731 2.74 -14.17 -48.33
CA HIS A 731 2.32 -15.31 -47.53
C HIS A 731 2.46 -15.04 -46.05
N LEU A 732 3.64 -14.57 -45.62
CA LEU A 732 3.92 -14.27 -44.20
C LEU A 732 3.14 -13.05 -43.68
N ALA A 733 2.97 -12.01 -44.51
CA ALA A 733 2.13 -10.86 -44.17
C ALA A 733 0.68 -11.27 -43.89
N ARG A 734 0.09 -12.11 -44.78
CA ARG A 734 -1.25 -12.66 -44.55
C ARG A 734 -1.31 -13.54 -43.31
N GLY A 735 -0.26 -14.29 -43.01
CA GLY A 735 -0.10 -15.08 -41.79
C GLY A 735 -0.08 -14.21 -40.55
N GLY A 736 0.72 -13.14 -40.57
CA GLY A 736 0.80 -12.15 -39.47
C GLY A 736 -0.55 -11.49 -39.20
N LEU A 737 -1.24 -11.01 -40.24
CA LEU A 737 -2.57 -10.44 -40.11
C LEU A 737 -3.61 -11.41 -39.51
N ARG A 738 -3.52 -12.72 -39.82
CA ARG A 738 -4.35 -13.74 -39.17
C ARG A 738 -4.00 -13.93 -37.70
N ALA A 739 -2.71 -13.92 -37.36
CA ALA A 739 -2.21 -14.14 -36.01
C ALA A 739 -2.67 -13.03 -35.03
N VAL A 740 -2.82 -11.78 -35.50
CA VAL A 740 -3.21 -10.65 -34.64
C VAL A 740 -4.72 -10.45 -34.51
N ARG A 741 -5.56 -11.05 -35.35
CA ARG A 741 -7.02 -10.83 -35.38
C ARG A 741 -7.72 -11.01 -34.02
N GLY A 742 -7.19 -11.86 -33.15
CA GLY A 742 -7.76 -12.11 -31.82
C GLY A 742 -6.97 -11.47 -30.68
N ARG A 743 -5.95 -10.68 -30.99
CA ARG A 743 -5.08 -10.04 -30.00
C ARG A 743 -5.42 -8.56 -29.82
N THR A 744 -6.62 -8.30 -29.32
CA THR A 744 -7.10 -6.93 -29.08
C THR A 744 -6.79 -6.49 -27.66
N TRP A 745 -6.73 -5.17 -27.43
CA TRP A 745 -6.57 -4.62 -26.09
C TRP A 745 -7.74 -4.95 -25.17
N GLU A 746 -8.98 -5.00 -25.69
CA GLU A 746 -10.15 -5.38 -24.91
C GLU A 746 -9.97 -6.78 -24.29
N ARG A 747 -9.50 -7.74 -25.09
CA ARG A 747 -9.24 -9.09 -24.61
C ARG A 747 -8.06 -9.15 -23.62
N ALA A 748 -7.04 -8.34 -23.84
CA ALA A 748 -5.91 -8.22 -22.90
C ALA A 748 -6.37 -7.65 -21.56
N LEU A 749 -7.25 -6.65 -21.56
CA LEU A 749 -7.80 -6.02 -20.36
C LEU A 749 -8.78 -6.94 -19.61
N GLU A 750 -9.53 -7.79 -20.33
CA GLU A 750 -10.34 -8.84 -19.70
C GLU A 750 -9.47 -9.86 -18.95
N ARG A 751 -8.31 -10.25 -19.50
CA ARG A 751 -7.35 -11.12 -18.80
C ARG A 751 -6.72 -10.45 -17.60
N LEU A 752 -6.46 -9.14 -17.68
CA LEU A 752 -6.03 -8.35 -16.53
C LEU A 752 -7.08 -8.37 -15.43
N ALA A 753 -8.36 -8.15 -15.79
CA ALA A 753 -9.48 -8.21 -14.86
C ALA A 753 -9.63 -9.60 -14.21
N GLU A 754 -9.34 -10.67 -14.95
CA GLU A 754 -9.32 -12.04 -14.40
C GLU A 754 -8.21 -12.19 -13.34
N GLY A 755 -7.02 -11.65 -13.61
CA GLY A 755 -5.93 -11.61 -12.63
C GLY A 755 -6.32 -10.87 -11.34
N TYR A 756 -7.01 -9.74 -11.46
CA TYR A 756 -7.53 -9.00 -10.31
C TYR A 756 -8.60 -9.78 -9.54
N ARG A 757 -9.57 -10.40 -10.23
CA ARG A 757 -10.59 -11.25 -9.60
C ARG A 757 -9.96 -12.41 -8.83
N ARG A 758 -8.92 -13.02 -9.39
CA ARG A 758 -8.21 -14.14 -8.74
C ARG A 758 -7.51 -13.69 -7.45
N ALA A 759 -6.81 -12.56 -7.46
CA ALA A 759 -6.18 -12.04 -6.26
C ALA A 759 -7.21 -11.68 -5.17
N LEU A 760 -8.31 -11.03 -5.54
CA LEU A 760 -9.39 -10.67 -4.62
C LEU A 760 -10.19 -11.90 -4.14
N GLY A 761 -10.39 -12.92 -4.98
CA GLY A 761 -11.08 -14.17 -4.66
C GLY A 761 -10.29 -15.03 -3.69
N GLY A 762 -8.99 -15.19 -3.90
CA GLY A 762 -8.08 -15.89 -2.98
C GLY A 762 -8.06 -15.26 -1.59
N ALA A 763 -7.99 -13.93 -1.52
CA ALA A 763 -8.04 -13.21 -0.25
C ALA A 763 -9.39 -13.38 0.49
N ARG A 764 -10.51 -13.48 -0.24
CA ARG A 764 -11.85 -13.74 0.36
C ARG A 764 -12.00 -15.17 0.84
N GLU A 765 -11.52 -16.16 0.10
CA GLU A 765 -11.53 -17.57 0.50
C GLU A 765 -10.66 -17.81 1.74
N GLU A 766 -9.47 -17.21 1.79
CA GLU A 766 -8.61 -17.24 2.96
C GLU A 766 -9.26 -16.56 4.17
N ALA A 767 -9.90 -15.40 3.98
CA ALA A 767 -10.62 -14.71 5.06
C ALA A 767 -11.81 -15.52 5.56
N THR A 768 -12.53 -16.22 4.66
CA THR A 768 -13.67 -17.07 5.02
C THR A 768 -13.23 -18.36 5.71
N GLN A 769 -12.15 -19.00 5.25
CA GLN A 769 -11.57 -20.19 5.91
C GLN A 769 -10.98 -19.87 7.28
N ARG A 770 -10.46 -18.66 7.47
CA ARG A 770 -9.97 -18.17 8.77
C ARG A 770 -11.09 -17.77 9.73
N ALA A 771 -12.30 -17.49 9.23
CA ALA A 771 -13.48 -17.12 10.02
C ALA A 771 -14.35 -18.33 10.39
N ALA A 772 -14.16 -19.49 9.77
CA ALA A 772 -14.79 -20.77 10.07
C ALA A 772 -13.93 -21.60 11.03
#